data_3329c84759ff36e6c47b8e942eda3eab
#
_entry.id   3329c84759ff36e6c47b8e942eda3eab
#
_cell.length_a   1.000
_cell.length_b   1.000
_cell.length_c   1.000
_cell.angle_alpha   90.00
_cell.angle_beta   90.00
_cell.angle_gamma   90.00
#
_symmetry.space_group_name_H-M   'P 1'
#
loop_
_entity.id
_entity.type
_entity.pdbx_description
1 polymer ?
#
loop_
_entity_poly.entity_id
_entity_poly.type
_entity_poly.pdbx_seq_one_letter_code
_entity_poly.pdbx_strand_id
1 'polypeptide(L)'
;MTSGTLQTVRRPHRFLEGLEAWAEAERGQLPLWMPVALGTGIAAWFLLPGQGAWVAFLLLALSVALAGMVLPWGTRTARVVAWAGMLAMLGCALVWWRAERVAAPVLARPVVVAFVGRVERVEPLPVREAVRLTLLPDAGAGLPPRLRVNLSEKDMVAGIVPSARIALRARLMPPPTAAVPGAYDFARAAWFQRLGATGRGFAPVRVVTPGNPGNAALRDRLTDHILSRIDGSTGGIAAAFVTGDRGAIAEEDAEAMRRSGLAHLLSISGLHVTAVVVATMTVVLKLLALFPPLALRIRLPVVAAAAGAGAALFYTWLSGADVPTVRSCIAALLVLAALSLGREAITLRMIATGALLVLLVLPESLAGPSFQLSFAAVTAIVALHEHPRVRRWFLARDEGFGRKVARGLGSLLLTGVAVEAALMPIGLYHFHTAGLYGALANIVAIPLTTFVTMPLEALALLLDVAGLGAPAWWLVERSLALLLGVAHVVASAPGSVAALPAMPDGAFALMVLGGLWIALWRTTWRRWGVVPLAAGALWALATPAPDLLVTGDGRHLALATDNGGMAILRDRAGEYVRSTLGEGGGVLGELPPLSHQPGARCSPDLCIARRQAGGRVWTILATRSGYAVPWAELIAACARADIVVSERRLPEKCRPRWLKLDRAMLARTGGVAVTLSTGRITTVRGGWQHPWETPETIAPPRPPYRERRNGRNGGASDAAR
;
A
#
# COMPACT_ATOMS: atom_id res chain seq x y z
N MET A 1 15.74 -19.88 76.73
CA MET A 1 16.31 -20.27 75.42
C MET A 1 15.17 -20.33 74.40
N THR A 2 14.91 -19.22 73.72
CA THR A 2 13.89 -19.10 72.70
C THR A 2 14.61 -18.93 71.37
N SER A 3 14.59 -19.97 70.54
CA SER A 3 15.17 -19.97 69.20
C SER A 3 14.27 -19.19 68.25
N GLY A 4 14.74 -17.99 67.87
CA GLY A 4 14.14 -17.19 66.82
C GLY A 4 14.51 -17.76 65.45
N THR A 5 13.53 -18.32 64.77
CA THR A 5 13.61 -18.68 63.35
C THR A 5 13.65 -17.43 62.48
N LEU A 6 14.81 -17.13 61.89
CA LEU A 6 14.99 -16.13 60.85
C LEU A 6 14.22 -16.56 59.61
N GLN A 7 13.05 -15.97 59.38
CA GLN A 7 12.35 -16.04 58.09
C GLN A 7 13.16 -15.23 57.07
N THR A 8 13.89 -15.89 56.21
CA THR A 8 14.49 -15.32 55.00
C THR A 8 13.39 -14.91 54.05
N VAL A 9 13.04 -13.63 54.02
CA VAL A 9 12.07 -13.05 53.07
C VAL A 9 12.64 -13.16 51.69
N ARG A 10 12.13 -14.09 50.91
CA ARG A 10 12.38 -14.19 49.46
C ARG A 10 11.79 -12.99 48.74
N ARG A 11 12.62 -12.01 48.30
CA ARG A 11 12.27 -10.80 47.57
C ARG A 11 11.76 -11.02 46.10
N PRO A 12 11.82 -12.20 45.43
CA PRO A 12 11.34 -12.34 44.07
C PRO A 12 9.80 -12.36 43.91
N HIS A 13 9.02 -12.60 44.97
CA HIS A 13 7.56 -12.71 44.87
C HIS A 13 6.87 -11.36 44.59
N ARG A 14 7.36 -10.22 45.06
CA ARG A 14 6.69 -8.91 44.88
C ARG A 14 6.59 -8.46 43.44
N PHE A 15 7.58 -8.74 42.60
CA PHE A 15 7.55 -8.35 41.20
C PHE A 15 6.52 -9.17 40.39
N LEU A 16 6.50 -10.49 40.59
CA LEU A 16 5.53 -11.39 39.96
C LEU A 16 4.10 -11.10 40.42
N GLU A 17 3.91 -10.82 41.71
CA GLU A 17 2.62 -10.40 42.27
C GLU A 17 2.12 -9.09 41.67
N GLY A 18 3.04 -8.13 41.48
CA GLY A 18 2.74 -6.86 40.80
C GLY A 18 2.31 -7.03 39.35
N LEU A 19 3.01 -7.91 38.61
CA LEU A 19 2.65 -8.25 37.23
C LEU A 19 1.30 -8.97 37.13
N GLU A 20 1.01 -9.90 38.05
CA GLU A 20 -0.26 -10.61 38.07
C GLU A 20 -1.43 -9.67 38.43
N ALA A 21 -1.24 -8.78 39.41
CA ALA A 21 -2.23 -7.75 39.76
C ALA A 21 -2.49 -6.80 38.58
N TRP A 22 -1.46 -6.43 37.84
CA TRP A 22 -1.61 -5.65 36.61
C TRP A 22 -2.34 -6.44 35.52
N ALA A 23 -1.96 -7.70 35.28
CA ALA A 23 -2.62 -8.55 34.29
C ALA A 23 -4.10 -8.80 34.63
N GLU A 24 -4.42 -8.88 35.94
CA GLU A 24 -5.82 -8.96 36.41
C GLU A 24 -6.58 -7.64 36.14
N ALA A 25 -5.98 -6.48 36.40
CA ALA A 25 -6.59 -5.17 36.12
C ALA A 25 -6.86 -4.97 34.62
N GLU A 26 -5.99 -5.52 33.75
CA GLU A 26 -6.08 -5.43 32.27
C GLU A 26 -6.69 -6.67 31.61
N ARG A 27 -7.31 -7.57 32.39
CA ARG A 27 -7.85 -8.86 31.90
C ARG A 27 -8.75 -8.73 30.67
N GLY A 28 -9.50 -7.64 30.58
CA GLY A 28 -10.40 -7.36 29.48
C GLY A 28 -9.67 -6.92 28.19
N GLN A 29 -8.42 -6.46 28.29
CA GLN A 29 -7.61 -5.95 27.19
C GLN A 29 -6.62 -6.99 26.65
N LEU A 30 -6.23 -7.97 27.44
CA LEU A 30 -5.26 -9.00 27.04
C LEU A 30 -5.59 -9.69 25.71
N PRO A 31 -6.87 -10.05 25.42
CA PRO A 31 -7.22 -10.65 24.13
C PRO A 31 -6.97 -9.74 22.92
N LEU A 32 -6.96 -8.40 23.11
CA LEU A 32 -6.68 -7.45 22.03
C LEU A 32 -5.24 -7.53 21.51
N TRP A 33 -4.34 -8.10 22.31
CA TRP A 33 -2.94 -8.28 21.95
C TRP A 33 -2.66 -9.56 21.15
N MET A 34 -3.67 -10.44 20.96
CA MET A 34 -3.51 -11.66 20.15
C MET A 34 -3.11 -11.35 18.69
N PRO A 35 -3.82 -10.48 17.95
CA PRO A 35 -3.39 -10.11 16.60
C PRO A 35 -2.05 -9.37 16.57
N VAL A 36 -1.68 -8.64 17.64
CA VAL A 36 -0.37 -7.98 17.75
C VAL A 36 0.74 -9.04 17.91
N ALA A 37 0.55 -10.04 18.76
CA ALA A 37 1.51 -11.13 18.93
C ALA A 37 1.69 -11.94 17.63
N LEU A 38 0.58 -12.29 16.94
CA LEU A 38 0.63 -12.93 15.62
C LEU A 38 1.36 -12.04 14.60
N GLY A 39 1.01 -10.76 14.58
CA GLY A 39 1.62 -9.74 13.71
C GLY A 39 3.12 -9.56 13.97
N THR A 40 3.57 -9.67 15.22
CA THR A 40 4.99 -9.64 15.57
C THR A 40 5.77 -10.77 14.88
N GLY A 41 5.22 -11.98 14.85
CA GLY A 41 5.82 -13.10 14.14
C GLY A 41 5.86 -12.89 12.62
N ILE A 42 4.77 -12.37 12.05
CA ILE A 42 4.70 -12.03 10.62
C ILE A 42 5.71 -10.93 10.29
N ALA A 43 5.77 -9.87 11.09
CA ALA A 43 6.72 -8.77 10.92
C ALA A 43 8.18 -9.25 11.04
N ALA A 44 8.47 -10.13 12.00
CA ALA A 44 9.78 -10.72 12.16
C ALA A 44 10.23 -11.47 10.89
N TRP A 45 9.34 -12.23 10.25
CA TRP A 45 9.69 -12.89 8.98
C TRP A 45 10.07 -11.90 7.88
N PHE A 46 9.34 -10.77 7.74
CA PHE A 46 9.64 -9.74 6.75
C PHE A 46 10.91 -8.94 7.07
N LEU A 47 11.26 -8.76 8.35
CA LEU A 47 12.39 -7.93 8.80
C LEU A 47 13.68 -8.72 9.02
N LEU A 48 13.62 -10.04 9.03
CA LEU A 48 14.81 -10.89 9.24
C LEU A 48 15.37 -11.36 7.90
N PRO A 49 16.71 -11.44 7.76
CA PRO A 49 17.38 -11.56 6.46
C PRO A 49 17.23 -12.92 5.76
N GLY A 50 16.83 -13.98 6.45
CA GLY A 50 16.76 -15.29 5.79
C GLY A 50 16.45 -16.44 6.75
N GLN A 51 16.51 -17.67 6.20
CA GLN A 51 16.05 -18.89 6.89
C GLN A 51 16.69 -19.12 8.26
N GLY A 52 17.99 -18.91 8.38
CA GLY A 52 18.69 -19.09 9.68
C GLY A 52 18.13 -18.15 10.75
N ALA A 53 17.85 -16.89 10.41
CA ALA A 53 17.28 -15.91 11.33
C ALA A 53 15.80 -16.21 11.61
N TRP A 54 15.04 -16.71 10.65
CA TRP A 54 13.64 -17.13 10.85
C TRP A 54 13.55 -18.32 11.81
N VAL A 55 14.42 -19.32 11.64
CA VAL A 55 14.52 -20.47 12.55
C VAL A 55 14.91 -20.01 13.96
N ALA A 56 15.91 -19.13 14.08
CA ALA A 56 16.29 -18.57 15.39
C ALA A 56 15.14 -17.83 16.07
N PHE A 57 14.36 -17.06 15.32
CA PHE A 57 13.16 -16.40 15.83
C PHE A 57 12.09 -17.43 16.27
N LEU A 58 11.84 -18.48 15.49
CA LEU A 58 10.89 -19.55 15.86
C LEU A 58 11.31 -20.25 17.16
N LEU A 59 12.61 -20.55 17.32
CA LEU A 59 13.15 -21.14 18.55
C LEU A 59 13.02 -20.18 19.75
N LEU A 60 13.29 -18.89 19.55
CA LEU A 60 13.11 -17.87 20.58
C LEU A 60 11.64 -17.76 21.00
N ALA A 61 10.72 -17.70 20.04
CA ALA A 61 9.28 -17.63 20.31
C ALA A 61 8.77 -18.90 21.03
N LEU A 62 9.28 -20.07 20.64
CA LEU A 62 9.01 -21.34 21.33
C LEU A 62 9.55 -21.30 22.76
N SER A 63 10.76 -20.80 22.97
CA SER A 63 11.35 -20.67 24.32
C SER A 63 10.53 -19.74 25.20
N VAL A 64 10.01 -18.64 24.66
CA VAL A 64 9.08 -17.73 25.37
C VAL A 64 7.77 -18.47 25.71
N ALA A 65 7.22 -19.25 24.78
CA ALA A 65 6.00 -20.03 25.05
C ALA A 65 6.22 -21.07 26.16
N LEU A 66 7.32 -21.81 26.12
CA LEU A 66 7.70 -22.79 27.13
C LEU A 66 7.97 -22.14 28.50
N ALA A 67 8.68 -21.00 28.51
CA ALA A 67 8.88 -20.24 29.75
C ALA A 67 7.55 -19.82 30.38
N GLY A 68 6.57 -19.40 29.57
CA GLY A 68 5.21 -19.15 30.04
C GLY A 68 4.53 -20.38 30.64
N MET A 69 4.82 -21.58 30.16
CA MET A 69 4.29 -22.83 30.70
C MET A 69 4.97 -23.27 32.03
N VAL A 70 6.25 -22.87 32.23
CA VAL A 70 7.02 -23.18 33.43
C VAL A 70 6.73 -22.20 34.58
N LEU A 71 6.26 -20.98 34.26
CA LEU A 71 5.79 -20.03 35.27
C LEU A 71 4.66 -20.65 36.13
N PRO A 72 4.43 -20.18 37.39
CA PRO A 72 3.41 -20.77 38.28
C PRO A 72 2.08 -20.99 37.56
N TRP A 73 1.65 -22.23 37.51
CA TRP A 73 0.44 -22.67 36.80
C TRP A 73 -0.79 -21.92 37.33
N GLY A 74 -1.62 -21.45 36.42
CA GLY A 74 -2.87 -20.77 36.77
C GLY A 74 -2.78 -19.24 36.77
N THR A 75 -1.58 -18.64 36.77
CA THR A 75 -1.42 -17.20 36.69
C THR A 75 -1.78 -16.68 35.30
N ARG A 76 -2.32 -15.44 35.21
CA ARG A 76 -2.64 -14.79 33.93
C ARG A 76 -1.38 -14.47 33.18
N THR A 77 -0.36 -14.00 33.88
CA THR A 77 0.95 -13.69 33.30
C THR A 77 1.55 -14.89 32.59
N ALA A 78 1.52 -16.06 33.19
CA ALA A 78 1.98 -17.33 32.58
C ALA A 78 1.26 -17.59 31.25
N ARG A 79 -0.07 -17.51 31.27
CA ARG A 79 -0.89 -17.71 30.05
C ARG A 79 -0.61 -16.68 28.97
N VAL A 80 -0.47 -15.40 29.32
CA VAL A 80 -0.17 -14.33 28.37
C VAL A 80 1.16 -14.56 27.69
N VAL A 81 2.21 -14.89 28.46
CA VAL A 81 3.55 -15.17 27.92
C VAL A 81 3.52 -16.38 26.99
N ALA A 82 2.86 -17.47 27.42
CA ALA A 82 2.72 -18.67 26.60
C ALA A 82 1.98 -18.40 25.28
N TRP A 83 0.84 -17.70 25.32
CA TRP A 83 0.08 -17.36 24.12
C TRP A 83 0.82 -16.37 23.22
N ALA A 84 1.53 -15.38 23.78
CA ALA A 84 2.31 -14.44 23.00
C ALA A 84 3.43 -15.14 22.21
N GLY A 85 4.20 -16.03 22.87
CA GLY A 85 5.22 -16.84 22.20
C GLY A 85 4.63 -17.75 21.13
N MET A 86 3.53 -18.45 21.43
CA MET A 86 2.88 -19.34 20.48
C MET A 86 2.31 -18.62 19.26
N LEU A 87 1.65 -17.46 19.43
CA LEU A 87 1.11 -16.66 18.34
C LEU A 87 2.22 -16.03 17.49
N ALA A 88 3.31 -15.56 18.12
CA ALA A 88 4.47 -15.05 17.38
C ALA A 88 5.13 -16.15 16.54
N MET A 89 5.30 -17.34 17.09
CA MET A 89 5.79 -18.53 16.36
C MET A 89 4.85 -18.86 15.19
N LEU A 90 3.55 -18.93 15.45
CA LEU A 90 2.54 -19.22 14.43
C LEU A 90 2.55 -18.17 13.31
N GLY A 91 2.67 -16.87 13.63
CA GLY A 91 2.71 -15.80 12.65
C GLY A 91 3.89 -15.92 11.69
N CYS A 92 5.09 -16.18 12.23
CA CYS A 92 6.29 -16.39 11.42
C CYS A 92 6.18 -17.65 10.54
N ALA A 93 5.74 -18.76 11.09
CA ALA A 93 5.57 -20.01 10.37
C ALA A 93 4.48 -19.90 9.27
N LEU A 94 3.38 -19.21 9.56
CA LEU A 94 2.25 -19.05 8.65
C LEU A 94 2.63 -18.23 7.41
N VAL A 95 3.32 -17.10 7.58
CA VAL A 95 3.73 -16.28 6.44
C VAL A 95 4.82 -16.97 5.63
N TRP A 96 5.73 -17.70 6.28
CA TRP A 96 6.73 -18.51 5.58
C TRP A 96 6.07 -19.60 4.73
N TRP A 97 5.20 -20.41 5.34
CA TRP A 97 4.42 -21.42 4.61
C TRP A 97 3.62 -20.81 3.46
N ARG A 98 2.98 -19.67 3.69
CA ARG A 98 2.21 -18.95 2.67
C ARG A 98 3.09 -18.53 1.50
N ALA A 99 4.28 -17.97 1.78
CA ALA A 99 5.23 -17.53 0.77
C ALA A 99 5.74 -18.69 -0.11
N GLU A 100 5.95 -19.87 0.47
CA GLU A 100 6.33 -21.08 -0.27
C GLU A 100 5.15 -21.65 -1.08
N ARG A 101 3.94 -21.68 -0.50
CA ARG A 101 2.76 -22.18 -1.19
C ARG A 101 2.35 -21.38 -2.43
N VAL A 102 2.61 -20.08 -2.42
CA VAL A 102 2.31 -19.20 -3.57
C VAL A 102 3.49 -19.08 -4.54
N ALA A 103 4.61 -19.71 -4.25
CA ALA A 103 5.79 -19.68 -5.09
C ALA A 103 5.44 -20.00 -6.54
N ALA A 104 5.87 -19.13 -7.43
CA ALA A 104 5.73 -19.31 -8.86
C ALA A 104 7.02 -18.85 -9.54
N PRO A 105 7.47 -19.54 -10.59
CA PRO A 105 8.68 -19.16 -11.27
C PRO A 105 8.55 -17.78 -11.93
N VAL A 106 9.64 -17.02 -11.92
CA VAL A 106 9.73 -15.66 -12.44
C VAL A 106 10.58 -15.67 -13.73
N LEU A 107 10.27 -14.78 -14.65
CA LEU A 107 11.04 -14.63 -15.87
C LEU A 107 12.50 -14.20 -15.54
N ALA A 108 13.51 -14.91 -16.06
CA ALA A 108 14.90 -14.64 -15.70
C ALA A 108 15.46 -13.33 -16.28
N ARG A 109 14.97 -12.91 -17.47
CA ARG A 109 15.42 -11.69 -18.17
C ARG A 109 14.34 -11.14 -19.08
N PRO A 110 14.39 -9.85 -19.44
CA PRO A 110 13.44 -9.28 -20.39
C PRO A 110 13.46 -10.01 -21.74
N VAL A 111 12.25 -10.19 -22.31
CA VAL A 111 12.06 -10.86 -23.60
C VAL A 111 10.88 -10.23 -24.35
N VAL A 112 10.93 -10.22 -25.67
CA VAL A 112 9.79 -9.94 -26.54
C VAL A 112 9.33 -11.25 -27.13
N VAL A 113 8.09 -11.63 -26.83
CA VAL A 113 7.52 -12.93 -27.22
C VAL A 113 6.06 -12.79 -27.66
N ALA A 114 5.66 -13.61 -28.62
CA ALA A 114 4.25 -13.80 -28.99
C ALA A 114 3.73 -15.04 -28.25
N PHE A 115 2.56 -14.94 -27.66
CA PHE A 115 1.93 -16.04 -26.93
C PHE A 115 0.41 -15.94 -26.97
N VAL A 116 -0.25 -17.04 -26.65
CA VAL A 116 -1.68 -17.10 -26.40
C VAL A 116 -1.88 -17.26 -24.90
N GLY A 117 -2.87 -16.56 -24.38
CA GLY A 117 -3.20 -16.66 -22.96
C GLY A 117 -4.65 -16.30 -22.68
N ARG A 118 -5.17 -16.85 -21.58
CA ARG A 118 -6.51 -16.56 -21.08
C ARG A 118 -6.50 -15.29 -20.25
N VAL A 119 -7.41 -14.38 -20.53
CA VAL A 119 -7.63 -13.16 -19.75
C VAL A 119 -8.29 -13.53 -18.41
N GLU A 120 -7.63 -13.24 -17.33
CA GLU A 120 -8.17 -13.41 -15.98
C GLU A 120 -8.86 -12.12 -15.49
N ARG A 121 -8.24 -10.97 -15.76
CA ARG A 121 -8.73 -9.66 -15.31
C ARG A 121 -8.40 -8.58 -16.33
N VAL A 122 -9.33 -7.66 -16.50
CA VAL A 122 -9.19 -6.44 -17.31
C VAL A 122 -9.36 -5.24 -16.37
N GLU A 123 -8.39 -4.35 -16.36
CA GLU A 123 -8.40 -3.12 -15.52
C GLU A 123 -8.09 -1.92 -16.42
N PRO A 124 -9.05 -1.04 -16.70
CA PRO A 124 -8.81 0.20 -17.42
C PRO A 124 -7.84 1.11 -16.62
N LEU A 125 -6.95 1.80 -17.34
CA LEU A 125 -6.02 2.80 -16.81
C LEU A 125 -6.08 4.04 -17.70
N PRO A 126 -7.19 4.78 -17.72
CA PRO A 126 -7.44 5.85 -18.69
C PRO A 126 -6.44 6.98 -18.60
N VAL A 127 -6.01 7.38 -17.41
CA VAL A 127 -4.94 8.39 -17.19
C VAL A 127 -3.66 8.04 -17.97
N ARG A 128 -3.42 6.73 -18.22
CA ARG A 128 -2.26 6.24 -18.98
C ARG A 128 -2.60 5.83 -20.40
N GLU A 129 -3.82 6.08 -20.85
CA GLU A 129 -4.35 5.62 -22.12
C GLU A 129 -4.06 4.12 -22.36
N ALA A 130 -4.25 3.32 -21.34
CA ALA A 130 -3.87 1.90 -21.33
C ALA A 130 -4.88 1.04 -20.61
N VAL A 131 -4.89 -0.25 -20.95
CA VAL A 131 -5.64 -1.29 -20.23
C VAL A 131 -4.64 -2.31 -19.68
N ARG A 132 -4.77 -2.64 -18.42
CA ARG A 132 -3.98 -3.65 -17.75
C ARG A 132 -4.69 -4.99 -17.83
N LEU A 133 -4.03 -5.97 -18.44
CA LEU A 133 -4.50 -7.33 -18.56
C LEU A 133 -3.71 -8.24 -17.61
N THR A 134 -4.41 -9.02 -16.80
CA THR A 134 -3.80 -10.17 -16.11
C THR A 134 -4.10 -11.40 -16.95
N LEU A 135 -3.04 -12.10 -17.37
CA LEU A 135 -3.09 -13.17 -18.34
C LEU A 135 -2.52 -14.47 -17.76
N LEU A 136 -3.14 -15.58 -18.09
CA LEU A 136 -2.66 -16.93 -17.83
C LEU A 136 -2.22 -17.52 -19.18
N PRO A 137 -0.90 -17.57 -19.48
CA PRO A 137 -0.40 -18.16 -20.72
C PRO A 137 -0.81 -19.63 -20.86
N ASP A 138 -0.98 -20.08 -22.09
CA ASP A 138 -1.26 -21.49 -22.35
C ASP A 138 -0.08 -22.37 -21.94
N ALA A 139 -0.36 -23.60 -21.57
CA ALA A 139 0.65 -24.59 -21.24
C ALA A 139 1.64 -24.79 -22.39
N GLY A 140 2.94 -24.82 -22.07
CA GLY A 140 4.00 -24.97 -23.10
C GLY A 140 4.54 -23.67 -23.69
N ALA A 141 4.00 -22.49 -23.33
CA ALA A 141 4.54 -21.21 -23.79
C ALA A 141 5.95 -20.88 -23.23
N GLY A 142 6.45 -21.64 -22.26
CA GLY A 142 7.74 -21.36 -21.59
C GLY A 142 7.74 -20.03 -20.83
N LEU A 143 6.58 -19.60 -20.37
CA LEU A 143 6.35 -18.36 -19.63
C LEU A 143 5.86 -18.66 -18.21
N PRO A 144 6.04 -17.72 -17.28
CA PRO A 144 5.46 -17.82 -15.95
C PRO A 144 3.95 -18.02 -15.99
N PRO A 145 3.35 -18.70 -14.99
CA PRO A 145 1.93 -19.09 -15.03
C PRO A 145 0.96 -17.92 -15.01
N ARG A 146 1.40 -16.74 -14.57
CA ARG A 146 0.57 -15.54 -14.48
C ARG A 146 1.38 -14.29 -14.84
N LEU A 147 0.85 -13.51 -15.76
CA LEU A 147 1.50 -12.33 -16.32
C LEU A 147 0.61 -11.11 -16.15
N ARG A 148 1.23 -9.93 -16.04
CA ARG A 148 0.53 -8.65 -16.08
C ARG A 148 1.05 -7.84 -17.27
N VAL A 149 0.18 -7.50 -18.21
CA VAL A 149 0.54 -6.80 -19.44
C VAL A 149 -0.32 -5.55 -19.56
N ASN A 150 0.32 -4.40 -19.77
CA ASN A 150 -0.37 -3.16 -20.12
C ASN A 150 -0.44 -3.06 -21.66
N LEU A 151 -1.65 -2.89 -22.18
CA LEU A 151 -1.93 -2.68 -23.58
C LEU A 151 -2.38 -1.23 -23.77
N SER A 152 -1.95 -0.57 -24.85
CA SER A 152 -2.48 0.77 -25.18
C SER A 152 -3.97 0.68 -25.47
N GLU A 153 -4.74 1.65 -25.05
CA GLU A 153 -6.19 1.70 -25.32
C GLU A 153 -6.49 1.66 -26.82
N LYS A 154 -5.63 2.28 -27.64
CA LYS A 154 -5.69 2.25 -29.11
C LYS A 154 -5.52 0.83 -29.71
N ASP A 155 -4.87 -0.06 -28.97
CA ASP A 155 -4.61 -1.45 -29.39
C ASP A 155 -5.66 -2.42 -28.85
N MET A 156 -6.66 -1.92 -28.08
CA MET A 156 -7.76 -2.73 -27.59
C MET A 156 -8.67 -3.17 -28.71
N VAL A 157 -9.05 -4.45 -28.68
CA VAL A 157 -9.98 -5.06 -29.64
C VAL A 157 -11.23 -5.49 -28.88
N ALA A 158 -12.40 -5.33 -29.51
CA ALA A 158 -13.67 -5.81 -28.97
C ALA A 158 -13.59 -7.30 -28.62
N GLY A 159 -14.16 -7.69 -27.47
CA GLY A 159 -14.13 -9.07 -26.98
C GLY A 159 -12.96 -9.43 -26.06
N ILE A 160 -12.08 -8.50 -25.72
CA ILE A 160 -11.11 -8.68 -24.63
C ILE A 160 -11.81 -8.49 -23.29
N VAL A 161 -12.39 -9.58 -22.80
CA VAL A 161 -13.14 -9.66 -21.54
C VAL A 161 -12.59 -10.82 -20.69
N PRO A 162 -12.88 -10.89 -19.40
CA PRO A 162 -12.51 -12.05 -18.58
C PRO A 162 -12.90 -13.38 -19.25
N SER A 163 -12.06 -14.39 -19.08
CA SER A 163 -12.15 -15.71 -19.69
C SER A 163 -11.87 -15.78 -21.21
N ALA A 164 -11.76 -14.66 -21.93
CA ALA A 164 -11.35 -14.66 -23.33
C ALA A 164 -9.93 -15.22 -23.50
N ARG A 165 -9.67 -15.95 -24.59
CA ARG A 165 -8.30 -16.30 -24.99
C ARG A 165 -7.84 -15.34 -26.07
N ILE A 166 -6.70 -14.71 -25.84
CA ILE A 166 -6.13 -13.70 -26.75
C ILE A 166 -4.73 -14.11 -27.19
N ALA A 167 -4.40 -13.80 -28.42
CA ALA A 167 -3.05 -13.89 -28.97
C ALA A 167 -2.46 -12.48 -29.06
N LEU A 168 -1.30 -12.27 -28.49
CA LEU A 168 -0.62 -10.97 -28.51
C LEU A 168 0.90 -11.15 -28.47
N ARG A 169 1.61 -10.11 -28.86
CA ARG A 169 3.04 -9.96 -28.65
C ARG A 169 3.30 -8.98 -27.52
N ALA A 170 4.16 -9.34 -26.58
CA ALA A 170 4.49 -8.45 -25.47
C ALA A 170 5.98 -8.44 -25.16
N ARG A 171 6.47 -7.31 -24.71
CA ARG A 171 7.76 -7.19 -24.02
C ARG A 171 7.54 -7.46 -22.56
N LEU A 172 7.97 -8.61 -22.10
CA LEU A 172 7.88 -9.05 -20.72
C LEU A 172 9.19 -8.84 -20.00
N MET A 173 9.13 -8.53 -18.71
CA MET A 173 10.27 -8.39 -17.81
C MET A 173 9.95 -9.00 -16.44
N PRO A 174 10.95 -9.39 -15.66
CA PRO A 174 10.71 -9.78 -14.26
C PRO A 174 9.97 -8.67 -13.50
N PRO A 175 9.17 -8.99 -12.48
CA PRO A 175 8.60 -7.98 -11.60
C PRO A 175 9.72 -7.11 -11.00
N PRO A 176 9.68 -5.77 -11.14
CA PRO A 176 10.74 -4.90 -10.64
C PRO A 176 10.77 -4.88 -9.11
N THR A 177 11.96 -4.96 -8.54
CA THR A 177 12.23 -4.67 -7.13
C THR A 177 12.14 -3.17 -6.88
N ALA A 178 12.21 -2.74 -5.62
CA ALA A 178 12.26 -1.32 -5.27
C ALA A 178 13.35 -0.60 -6.07
N ALA A 179 13.03 0.58 -6.62
CA ALA A 179 13.98 1.34 -7.43
C ALA A 179 15.12 1.94 -6.59
N VAL A 180 14.81 2.41 -5.39
CA VAL A 180 15.73 2.96 -4.38
C VAL A 180 15.30 2.48 -2.98
N PRO A 181 16.16 2.54 -1.96
CA PRO A 181 15.79 2.19 -0.60
C PRO A 181 14.57 2.98 -0.12
N GLY A 182 13.62 2.31 0.54
CA GLY A 182 12.36 2.90 0.99
C GLY A 182 11.25 2.96 -0.07
N ALA A 183 11.56 2.79 -1.37
CA ALA A 183 10.54 2.77 -2.42
C ALA A 183 9.70 1.49 -2.40
N TYR A 184 8.52 1.55 -3.02
CA TYR A 184 7.61 0.41 -3.12
C TYR A 184 8.23 -0.78 -3.84
N ASP A 185 8.26 -1.93 -3.18
CA ASP A 185 8.76 -3.19 -3.73
C ASP A 185 7.62 -3.96 -4.43
N PHE A 186 7.54 -3.82 -5.76
CA PHE A 186 6.54 -4.53 -6.55
C PHE A 186 6.84 -6.04 -6.64
N ALA A 187 8.11 -6.48 -6.61
CA ALA A 187 8.46 -7.89 -6.67
C ALA A 187 7.86 -8.67 -5.50
N ARG A 188 7.89 -8.09 -4.27
CA ARG A 188 7.22 -8.64 -3.10
C ARG A 188 5.72 -8.79 -3.32
N ALA A 189 5.05 -7.75 -3.80
CA ALA A 189 3.62 -7.79 -4.06
C ALA A 189 3.26 -8.78 -5.19
N ALA A 190 4.07 -8.85 -6.23
CA ALA A 190 3.91 -9.77 -7.35
C ALA A 190 4.06 -11.23 -6.91
N TRP A 191 4.99 -11.52 -5.98
CA TRP A 191 5.18 -12.86 -5.42
C TRP A 191 3.90 -13.42 -4.83
N PHE A 192 3.28 -12.69 -3.90
CA PHE A 192 2.04 -13.12 -3.26
C PHE A 192 0.84 -13.17 -4.21
N GLN A 193 0.92 -12.50 -5.36
CA GLN A 193 -0.06 -12.55 -6.45
C GLN A 193 0.28 -13.62 -7.50
N ARG A 194 1.37 -14.39 -7.35
CA ARG A 194 1.89 -15.36 -8.32
C ARG A 194 2.21 -14.76 -9.69
N LEU A 195 2.52 -13.47 -9.75
CA LEU A 195 2.89 -12.79 -10.98
C LEU A 195 4.38 -13.03 -11.27
N GLY A 196 4.67 -13.80 -12.31
CA GLY A 196 6.05 -14.11 -12.69
C GLY A 196 6.65 -13.18 -13.73
N ALA A 197 5.83 -12.35 -14.41
CA ALA A 197 6.33 -11.31 -15.29
C ALA A 197 5.32 -10.15 -15.42
N THR A 198 5.84 -8.98 -15.77
CA THR A 198 5.07 -7.79 -16.14
C THR A 198 5.59 -7.22 -17.45
N GLY A 199 4.76 -6.46 -18.18
CA GLY A 199 5.24 -5.90 -19.43
C GLY A 199 4.23 -5.05 -20.18
N ARG A 200 4.57 -4.77 -21.46
CA ARG A 200 3.75 -4.02 -22.39
C ARG A 200 3.42 -4.89 -23.61
N GLY A 201 2.13 -4.95 -23.94
CA GLY A 201 1.63 -5.58 -25.16
C GLY A 201 1.75 -4.64 -26.37
N PHE A 202 1.72 -5.24 -27.53
CA PHE A 202 1.77 -4.56 -28.83
C PHE A 202 0.73 -5.11 -29.77
N ALA A 203 0.17 -4.26 -30.64
CA ALA A 203 -0.64 -4.69 -31.75
C ALA A 203 0.17 -5.59 -32.74
N PRO A 204 -0.49 -6.50 -33.48
CA PRO A 204 -1.92 -6.79 -33.42
C PRO A 204 -2.27 -7.72 -32.24
N VAL A 205 -3.42 -7.46 -31.59
CA VAL A 205 -4.04 -8.36 -30.62
C VAL A 205 -5.20 -9.08 -31.31
N ARG A 206 -5.32 -10.39 -31.11
CA ARG A 206 -6.40 -11.19 -31.68
C ARG A 206 -7.14 -11.96 -30.59
N VAL A 207 -8.47 -11.89 -30.61
CA VAL A 207 -9.30 -12.76 -29.78
C VAL A 207 -9.38 -14.13 -30.46
N VAL A 208 -8.84 -15.15 -29.80
CA VAL A 208 -8.83 -16.55 -30.30
C VAL A 208 -10.12 -17.25 -29.91
N THR A 209 -10.58 -17.04 -28.68
CA THR A 209 -11.86 -17.59 -28.19
C THR A 209 -12.55 -16.49 -27.38
N PRO A 210 -13.83 -16.19 -27.67
CA PRO A 210 -14.57 -15.21 -26.89
C PRO A 210 -14.69 -15.64 -25.44
N GLY A 211 -14.72 -14.65 -24.54
CA GLY A 211 -14.88 -14.85 -23.10
C GLY A 211 -16.29 -14.57 -22.62
N ASN A 212 -16.48 -14.78 -21.32
CA ASN A 212 -17.71 -14.39 -20.65
C ASN A 212 -17.38 -13.20 -19.73
N PRO A 213 -17.95 -12.01 -19.96
CA PRO A 213 -17.67 -10.83 -19.16
C PRO A 213 -18.18 -10.96 -17.70
N GLY A 214 -19.10 -11.87 -17.40
CA GLY A 214 -19.63 -12.06 -16.06
C GLY A 214 -20.19 -10.76 -15.45
N ASN A 215 -19.78 -10.41 -14.22
CA ASN A 215 -20.16 -9.16 -13.57
C ASN A 215 -19.51 -7.91 -14.18
N ALA A 216 -18.42 -8.07 -14.93
CA ALA A 216 -17.76 -6.95 -15.59
C ALA A 216 -18.71 -6.23 -16.55
N ALA A 217 -19.57 -6.97 -17.28
CA ALA A 217 -20.55 -6.36 -18.19
C ALA A 217 -21.56 -5.47 -17.46
N LEU A 218 -22.03 -5.84 -16.26
CA LEU A 218 -22.92 -5.01 -15.47
C LEU A 218 -22.20 -3.78 -14.93
N ARG A 219 -20.99 -3.97 -14.42
CA ARG A 219 -20.14 -2.89 -13.91
C ARG A 219 -19.84 -1.86 -15.00
N ASP A 220 -19.40 -2.33 -16.18
CA ASP A 220 -19.06 -1.48 -17.30
C ASP A 220 -20.28 -0.70 -17.80
N ARG A 221 -21.45 -1.36 -17.93
CA ARG A 221 -22.71 -0.69 -18.29
C ARG A 221 -23.10 0.39 -17.28
N LEU A 222 -22.95 0.12 -15.99
CA LEU A 222 -23.26 1.13 -14.96
C LEU A 222 -22.26 2.29 -15.00
N THR A 223 -20.96 2.00 -15.19
CA THR A 223 -19.94 3.04 -15.36
C THR A 223 -20.24 3.91 -16.58
N ASP A 224 -20.50 3.31 -17.74
CA ASP A 224 -20.82 4.03 -18.97
C ASP A 224 -22.09 4.86 -18.81
N HIS A 225 -23.10 4.30 -18.14
CA HIS A 225 -24.35 5.01 -17.85
C HIS A 225 -24.11 6.24 -17.00
N ILE A 226 -23.34 6.12 -15.90
CA ILE A 226 -23.01 7.25 -15.02
C ILE A 226 -22.22 8.31 -15.80
N LEU A 227 -21.22 7.90 -16.56
CA LEU A 227 -20.39 8.82 -17.35
C LEU A 227 -21.18 9.48 -18.49
N SER A 228 -22.28 8.88 -18.95
CA SER A 228 -23.21 9.52 -19.90
C SER A 228 -24.10 10.58 -19.25
N ARG A 229 -24.19 10.61 -17.90
CA ARG A 229 -25.01 11.57 -17.14
C ARG A 229 -24.19 12.72 -16.55
N ILE A 230 -22.94 12.45 -16.20
CA ILE A 230 -22.03 13.42 -15.57
C ILE A 230 -20.65 13.29 -16.24
N ASP A 231 -20.17 14.38 -16.80
CA ASP A 231 -18.88 14.43 -17.48
C ASP A 231 -17.71 14.65 -16.52
N GLY A 232 -16.49 14.31 -16.98
CA GLY A 232 -15.23 14.64 -16.33
C GLY A 232 -14.98 13.91 -15.01
N SER A 233 -14.18 14.52 -14.13
CA SER A 233 -13.78 13.91 -12.87
C SER A 233 -14.93 13.71 -11.89
N THR A 234 -15.96 14.54 -11.90
CA THR A 234 -17.16 14.35 -11.07
C THR A 234 -17.88 13.07 -11.46
N GLY A 235 -18.06 12.82 -12.76
CA GLY A 235 -18.59 11.55 -13.27
C GLY A 235 -17.70 10.35 -12.89
N GLY A 236 -16.38 10.53 -12.98
CA GLY A 236 -15.41 9.53 -12.57
C GLY A 236 -15.48 9.18 -11.08
N ILE A 237 -15.71 10.16 -10.20
CA ILE A 237 -15.88 9.92 -8.75
C ILE A 237 -17.23 9.23 -8.48
N ALA A 238 -18.31 9.63 -9.17
CA ALA A 238 -19.59 8.95 -9.09
C ALA A 238 -19.46 7.47 -9.52
N ALA A 239 -18.83 7.18 -10.66
CA ALA A 239 -18.54 5.82 -11.08
C ALA A 239 -17.70 5.05 -10.05
N ALA A 240 -16.71 5.70 -9.43
CA ALA A 240 -15.89 5.09 -8.37
C ALA A 240 -16.72 4.69 -7.14
N PHE A 241 -17.74 5.44 -6.77
CA PHE A 241 -18.60 5.13 -5.63
C PHE A 241 -19.52 3.95 -5.89
N VAL A 242 -20.04 3.78 -7.11
CA VAL A 242 -20.95 2.68 -7.47
C VAL A 242 -20.22 1.43 -7.89
N THR A 243 -19.27 1.56 -8.82
CA THR A 243 -18.62 0.42 -9.50
C THR A 243 -17.17 0.18 -9.09
N GLY A 244 -16.56 1.13 -8.40
CA GLY A 244 -15.14 1.11 -8.04
C GLY A 244 -14.22 1.53 -9.19
N ASP A 245 -14.77 1.94 -10.35
CA ASP A 245 -13.98 2.42 -11.47
C ASP A 245 -13.55 3.88 -11.27
N ARG A 246 -12.23 4.12 -11.31
CA ARG A 246 -11.61 5.44 -11.11
C ARG A 246 -11.06 6.03 -12.39
N GLY A 247 -11.33 5.35 -13.47
CA GLY A 247 -10.66 5.60 -14.72
C GLY A 247 -10.90 6.96 -15.34
N ALA A 248 -12.05 7.56 -15.11
CA ALA A 248 -12.40 8.86 -15.64
C ALA A 248 -11.98 10.06 -14.74
N ILE A 249 -11.28 9.81 -13.63
CA ILE A 249 -10.80 10.87 -12.73
C ILE A 249 -9.49 11.42 -13.27
N ALA A 250 -9.41 12.72 -13.56
CA ALA A 250 -8.20 13.38 -14.00
C ALA A 250 -7.08 13.28 -12.93
N GLU A 251 -5.81 13.18 -13.36
CA GLU A 251 -4.67 13.03 -12.43
C GLU A 251 -4.55 14.24 -11.50
N GLU A 252 -4.84 15.45 -11.98
CA GLU A 252 -4.82 16.66 -11.17
C GLU A 252 -5.81 16.59 -10.01
N ASP A 253 -7.05 16.14 -10.27
CA ASP A 253 -8.09 15.97 -9.25
C ASP A 253 -7.76 14.82 -8.29
N ALA A 254 -7.23 13.73 -8.81
CA ALA A 254 -6.78 12.61 -7.99
C ALA A 254 -5.61 13.04 -7.07
N GLU A 255 -4.69 13.88 -7.56
CA GLU A 255 -3.60 14.43 -6.75
C GLU A 255 -4.12 15.43 -5.70
N ALA A 256 -5.07 16.30 -6.05
CA ALA A 256 -5.71 17.19 -5.09
C ALA A 256 -6.41 16.41 -3.97
N MET A 257 -7.09 15.31 -4.31
CA MET A 257 -7.71 14.40 -3.33
C MET A 257 -6.66 13.69 -2.46
N ARG A 258 -5.49 13.33 -3.02
CA ARG A 258 -4.38 12.74 -2.24
C ARG A 258 -3.80 13.76 -1.24
N ARG A 259 -3.47 14.96 -1.72
CA ARG A 259 -2.85 16.02 -0.91
C ARG A 259 -3.77 16.54 0.19
N SER A 260 -5.08 16.59 -0.07
CA SER A 260 -6.08 16.97 0.94
C SER A 260 -6.43 15.88 1.95
N GLY A 261 -5.84 14.66 1.85
CA GLY A 261 -6.17 13.53 2.71
C GLY A 261 -7.49 12.81 2.37
N LEU A 262 -8.12 13.16 1.23
CA LEU A 262 -9.39 12.59 0.78
C LEU A 262 -9.25 11.41 -0.18
N ALA A 263 -8.04 10.97 -0.51
CA ALA A 263 -7.78 9.85 -1.42
C ALA A 263 -8.53 8.55 -1.05
N HIS A 264 -8.82 8.35 0.23
CA HIS A 264 -9.56 7.19 0.73
C HIS A 264 -11.01 7.14 0.24
N LEU A 265 -11.60 8.28 -0.16
CA LEU A 265 -12.94 8.37 -0.76
C LEU A 265 -12.94 7.87 -2.21
N LEU A 266 -11.82 7.98 -2.94
CA LEU A 266 -11.71 7.48 -4.31
C LEU A 266 -11.70 5.96 -4.42
N SER A 267 -11.68 5.24 -3.31
CA SER A 267 -11.81 3.77 -3.27
C SER A 267 -13.01 3.38 -2.44
N ILE A 268 -13.68 2.31 -2.83
CA ILE A 268 -14.78 1.79 -2.01
C ILE A 268 -14.21 1.38 -0.66
N SER A 269 -14.61 2.14 0.34
CA SER A 269 -14.12 2.06 1.72
C SER A 269 -15.17 1.46 2.66
N GLY A 270 -14.79 1.26 3.92
CA GLY A 270 -15.72 0.85 4.97
C GLY A 270 -16.91 1.79 5.12
N LEU A 271 -16.73 3.10 4.85
CA LEU A 271 -17.79 4.09 4.87
C LEU A 271 -18.90 3.77 3.84
N HIS A 272 -18.48 3.48 2.60
CA HIS A 272 -19.41 3.15 1.50
C HIS A 272 -20.19 1.85 1.79
N VAL A 273 -19.49 0.78 2.19
CA VAL A 273 -20.13 -0.49 2.55
C VAL A 273 -21.10 -0.29 3.73
N THR A 274 -20.69 0.46 4.76
CA THR A 274 -21.55 0.75 5.92
C THR A 274 -22.75 1.56 5.53
N ALA A 275 -22.63 2.56 4.67
CA ALA A 275 -23.74 3.37 4.18
C ALA A 275 -24.78 2.51 3.45
N VAL A 276 -24.34 1.62 2.55
CA VAL A 276 -25.23 0.68 1.83
C VAL A 276 -25.91 -0.27 2.81
N VAL A 277 -25.18 -0.84 3.77
CA VAL A 277 -25.74 -1.74 4.79
C VAL A 277 -26.78 -1.04 5.64
N VAL A 278 -26.46 0.15 6.19
CA VAL A 278 -27.37 0.90 7.07
C VAL A 278 -28.60 1.37 6.30
N ALA A 279 -28.45 1.85 5.07
CA ALA A 279 -29.57 2.23 4.22
C ALA A 279 -30.49 1.03 3.97
N THR A 280 -29.94 -0.12 3.56
CA THR A 280 -30.73 -1.34 3.32
C THR A 280 -31.44 -1.81 4.58
N MET A 281 -30.73 -1.87 5.71
CA MET A 281 -31.34 -2.24 7.00
C MET A 281 -32.48 -1.30 7.38
N THR A 282 -32.29 0.00 7.21
CA THR A 282 -33.28 1.01 7.54
C THR A 282 -34.54 0.88 6.67
N VAL A 283 -34.35 0.69 5.35
CA VAL A 283 -35.47 0.48 4.41
C VAL A 283 -36.23 -0.80 4.76
N VAL A 284 -35.53 -1.90 4.95
CA VAL A 284 -36.12 -3.20 5.27
C VAL A 284 -36.87 -3.14 6.62
N LEU A 285 -36.28 -2.54 7.65
CA LEU A 285 -36.92 -2.37 8.94
C LEU A 285 -38.22 -1.57 8.81
N LYS A 286 -38.22 -0.42 8.11
CA LYS A 286 -39.40 0.42 7.91
C LYS A 286 -40.46 -0.32 7.10
N LEU A 287 -40.11 -0.99 6.02
CA LEU A 287 -41.04 -1.75 5.19
C LEU A 287 -41.69 -2.90 5.98
N LEU A 288 -40.91 -3.67 6.72
CA LEU A 288 -41.45 -4.76 7.56
C LEU A 288 -42.31 -4.26 8.72
N ALA A 289 -42.00 -3.07 9.27
CA ALA A 289 -42.81 -2.46 10.34
C ALA A 289 -44.18 -2.00 9.85
N LEU A 290 -44.40 -1.80 8.55
CA LEU A 290 -45.70 -1.51 7.96
C LEU A 290 -46.65 -2.71 7.99
N PHE A 291 -46.15 -3.93 8.28
CA PHE A 291 -46.95 -5.14 8.35
C PHE A 291 -46.97 -5.69 9.79
N PRO A 292 -47.94 -5.23 10.66
CA PRO A 292 -47.98 -5.60 12.07
C PRO A 292 -47.95 -7.12 12.35
N PRO A 293 -48.72 -7.95 11.62
CA PRO A 293 -48.70 -9.42 11.88
C PRO A 293 -47.33 -10.06 11.62
N LEU A 294 -46.54 -9.52 10.69
CA LEU A 294 -45.20 -9.99 10.42
C LEU A 294 -44.21 -9.47 11.48
N ALA A 295 -44.36 -8.20 11.87
CA ALA A 295 -43.54 -7.56 12.89
C ALA A 295 -43.62 -8.26 14.25
N LEU A 296 -44.76 -8.83 14.57
CA LEU A 296 -44.99 -9.58 15.83
C LEU A 296 -44.47 -11.01 15.80
N ARG A 297 -44.28 -11.60 14.59
CA ARG A 297 -43.86 -13.02 14.43
C ARG A 297 -42.37 -13.22 14.21
N ILE A 298 -41.67 -12.20 13.73
CA ILE A 298 -40.23 -12.33 13.34
C ILE A 298 -39.40 -11.26 14.08
N ARG A 299 -38.11 -11.59 14.26
CA ARG A 299 -37.12 -10.64 14.81
C ARG A 299 -36.68 -9.69 13.70
N LEU A 300 -37.37 -8.55 13.51
CA LEU A 300 -37.11 -7.56 12.47
C LEU A 300 -35.62 -7.17 12.34
N PRO A 301 -34.85 -6.93 13.44
CA PRO A 301 -33.47 -6.57 13.34
C PRO A 301 -32.61 -7.66 12.70
N VAL A 302 -32.94 -8.96 12.92
CA VAL A 302 -32.19 -10.07 12.33
C VAL A 302 -32.43 -10.16 10.83
N VAL A 303 -33.69 -9.99 10.40
CA VAL A 303 -34.04 -9.99 8.96
C VAL A 303 -33.38 -8.80 8.25
N ALA A 304 -33.42 -7.61 8.87
CA ALA A 304 -32.76 -6.43 8.34
C ALA A 304 -31.24 -6.62 8.27
N ALA A 305 -30.61 -7.24 9.27
CA ALA A 305 -29.19 -7.57 9.28
C ALA A 305 -28.84 -8.56 8.15
N ALA A 306 -29.68 -9.57 7.91
CA ALA A 306 -29.50 -10.52 6.81
C ALA A 306 -29.60 -9.80 5.44
N ALA A 307 -30.56 -8.90 5.27
CA ALA A 307 -30.68 -8.08 4.07
C ALA A 307 -29.46 -7.16 3.88
N GLY A 308 -28.98 -6.52 4.97
CA GLY A 308 -27.76 -5.72 4.96
C GLY A 308 -26.53 -6.54 4.59
N ALA A 309 -26.42 -7.78 5.08
CA ALA A 309 -25.34 -8.71 4.71
C ALA A 309 -25.40 -9.05 3.21
N GLY A 310 -26.59 -9.33 2.67
CA GLY A 310 -26.80 -9.55 1.23
C GLY A 310 -26.38 -8.34 0.40
N ALA A 311 -26.73 -7.13 0.85
CA ALA A 311 -26.35 -5.87 0.18
C ALA A 311 -24.84 -5.64 0.21
N ALA A 312 -24.16 -5.93 1.32
CA ALA A 312 -22.69 -5.85 1.42
C ALA A 312 -22.01 -6.80 0.46
N LEU A 313 -22.48 -8.04 0.38
CA LEU A 313 -21.94 -9.05 -0.56
C LEU A 313 -22.17 -8.65 -2.00
N PHE A 314 -23.40 -8.20 -2.34
CA PHE A 314 -23.75 -7.75 -3.70
C PHE A 314 -22.89 -6.55 -4.11
N TYR A 315 -22.75 -5.54 -3.24
CA TYR A 315 -21.95 -4.36 -3.52
C TYR A 315 -20.46 -4.70 -3.71
N THR A 316 -19.94 -5.64 -2.88
CA THR A 316 -18.57 -6.14 -3.04
C THR A 316 -18.38 -6.87 -4.36
N TRP A 317 -19.34 -7.68 -4.75
CA TRP A 317 -19.33 -8.38 -6.04
C TRP A 317 -19.43 -7.40 -7.22
N LEU A 318 -20.32 -6.41 -7.16
CA LEU A 318 -20.50 -5.39 -8.20
C LEU A 318 -19.21 -4.56 -8.40
N SER A 319 -18.54 -4.17 -7.31
CA SER A 319 -17.32 -3.37 -7.35
C SER A 319 -16.05 -4.13 -7.76
N GLY A 320 -16.17 -5.39 -8.21
CA GLY A 320 -15.04 -6.18 -8.66
C GLY A 320 -14.20 -6.81 -7.57
N ALA A 321 -14.70 -6.82 -6.31
CA ALA A 321 -14.07 -7.46 -5.15
C ALA A 321 -12.62 -7.02 -4.90
N ASP A 322 -12.35 -5.73 -5.01
CA ASP A 322 -11.03 -5.18 -4.66
C ASP A 322 -10.70 -5.42 -3.18
N VAL A 323 -9.42 -5.56 -2.87
CA VAL A 323 -8.94 -5.92 -1.53
C VAL A 323 -9.50 -5.00 -0.42
N PRO A 324 -9.58 -3.66 -0.58
CA PRO A 324 -10.22 -2.79 0.41
C PRO A 324 -11.70 -3.10 0.63
N THR A 325 -12.45 -3.35 -0.45
CA THR A 325 -13.89 -3.62 -0.41
C THR A 325 -14.18 -4.97 0.26
N VAL A 326 -13.41 -6.01 -0.07
CA VAL A 326 -13.55 -7.34 0.56
C VAL A 326 -13.32 -7.25 2.07
N ARG A 327 -12.31 -6.52 2.53
CA ARG A 327 -12.06 -6.32 3.97
C ARG A 327 -13.21 -5.58 4.65
N SER A 328 -13.73 -4.54 4.01
CA SER A 328 -14.87 -3.77 4.51
C SER A 328 -16.13 -4.63 4.60
N CYS A 329 -16.34 -5.51 3.61
CA CYS A 329 -17.42 -6.48 3.62
C CYS A 329 -17.28 -7.47 4.79
N ILE A 330 -16.10 -8.06 4.99
CA ILE A 330 -15.83 -8.98 6.12
C ILE A 330 -16.11 -8.27 7.45
N ALA A 331 -15.63 -7.04 7.61
CA ALA A 331 -15.89 -6.25 8.82
C ALA A 331 -17.39 -6.00 9.03
N ALA A 332 -18.12 -5.62 7.98
CA ALA A 332 -19.55 -5.42 8.03
C ALA A 332 -20.31 -6.70 8.41
N LEU A 333 -19.94 -7.84 7.80
CA LEU A 333 -20.54 -9.14 8.12
C LEU A 333 -20.31 -9.55 9.58
N LEU A 334 -19.10 -9.30 10.13
CA LEU A 334 -18.80 -9.56 11.54
C LEU A 334 -19.63 -8.68 12.47
N VAL A 335 -19.80 -7.39 12.15
CA VAL A 335 -20.65 -6.46 12.89
C VAL A 335 -22.10 -6.92 12.87
N LEU A 336 -22.62 -7.29 11.69
CA LEU A 336 -23.99 -7.77 11.53
C LEU A 336 -24.23 -9.11 12.28
N ALA A 337 -23.25 -10.01 12.26
CA ALA A 337 -23.32 -11.22 13.04
C ALA A 337 -23.35 -10.94 14.56
N ALA A 338 -22.53 -10.01 15.04
CA ALA A 338 -22.54 -9.59 16.44
C ALA A 338 -23.91 -8.99 16.85
N LEU A 339 -24.47 -8.09 16.00
CA LEU A 339 -25.81 -7.52 16.23
C LEU A 339 -26.89 -8.61 16.29
N SER A 340 -26.85 -9.57 15.38
CA SER A 340 -27.79 -10.70 15.33
C SER A 340 -27.71 -11.60 16.59
N LEU A 341 -26.53 -11.67 17.20
CA LEU A 341 -26.26 -12.37 18.45
C LEU A 341 -26.52 -11.53 19.72
N GLY A 342 -27.04 -10.29 19.55
CA GLY A 342 -27.32 -9.38 20.66
C GLY A 342 -26.06 -8.85 21.36
N ARG A 343 -24.90 -8.81 20.66
CA ARG A 343 -23.66 -8.30 21.21
C ARG A 343 -23.40 -6.87 20.76
N GLU A 344 -22.60 -6.13 21.54
CA GLU A 344 -22.13 -4.80 21.13
C GLU A 344 -21.29 -4.93 19.85
N ALA A 345 -21.73 -4.19 18.80
CA ALA A 345 -21.23 -4.38 17.44
C ALA A 345 -19.89 -3.70 17.17
N ILE A 346 -19.59 -2.60 17.87
CA ILE A 346 -18.39 -1.77 17.59
C ILE A 346 -17.54 -1.70 18.87
N THR A 347 -16.62 -2.63 19.02
CA THR A 347 -15.71 -2.72 20.16
C THR A 347 -14.28 -3.04 19.69
N LEU A 348 -13.28 -2.69 20.47
CA LEU A 348 -11.89 -3.08 20.20
C LEU A 348 -11.73 -4.60 20.04
N ARG A 349 -12.56 -5.41 20.71
CA ARG A 349 -12.54 -6.88 20.59
C ARG A 349 -12.95 -7.34 19.19
N MET A 350 -13.97 -6.71 18.61
CA MET A 350 -14.39 -7.02 17.23
C MET A 350 -13.30 -6.66 16.23
N ILE A 351 -12.65 -5.51 16.41
CA ILE A 351 -11.51 -5.09 15.57
C ILE A 351 -10.37 -6.10 15.69
N ALA A 352 -10.00 -6.49 16.90
CA ALA A 352 -8.95 -7.46 17.15
C ALA A 352 -9.28 -8.83 16.52
N THR A 353 -10.54 -9.28 16.62
CA THR A 353 -11.00 -10.50 15.97
C THR A 353 -10.90 -10.40 14.45
N GLY A 354 -11.35 -9.28 13.86
CA GLY A 354 -11.24 -9.04 12.43
C GLY A 354 -9.79 -9.01 11.95
N ALA A 355 -8.90 -8.32 12.69
CA ALA A 355 -7.47 -8.29 12.41
C ALA A 355 -6.86 -9.69 12.45
N LEU A 356 -7.17 -10.46 13.49
CA LEU A 356 -6.68 -11.83 13.65
C LEU A 356 -7.12 -12.72 12.48
N LEU A 357 -8.40 -12.68 12.10
CA LEU A 357 -8.92 -13.46 10.97
C LEU A 357 -8.25 -13.09 9.64
N VAL A 358 -8.09 -11.79 9.37
CA VAL A 358 -7.41 -11.34 8.15
C VAL A 358 -5.95 -11.82 8.14
N LEU A 359 -5.23 -11.70 9.24
CA LEU A 359 -3.82 -12.13 9.33
C LEU A 359 -3.65 -13.65 9.26
N LEU A 360 -4.62 -14.43 9.71
CA LEU A 360 -4.60 -15.89 9.57
C LEU A 360 -4.82 -16.33 8.12
N VAL A 361 -5.63 -15.60 7.34
CA VAL A 361 -5.94 -15.95 5.94
C VAL A 361 -4.93 -15.32 4.97
N LEU A 362 -4.55 -14.07 5.20
CA LEU A 362 -3.67 -13.25 4.35
C LEU A 362 -2.56 -12.61 5.19
N PRO A 363 -1.60 -13.40 5.73
CA PRO A 363 -0.57 -12.88 6.62
C PRO A 363 0.30 -11.79 5.96
N GLU A 364 0.51 -11.88 4.64
CA GLU A 364 1.25 -10.89 3.85
C GLU A 364 0.62 -9.49 3.88
N SER A 365 -0.67 -9.37 4.19
CA SER A 365 -1.36 -8.08 4.26
C SER A 365 -0.81 -7.16 5.35
N LEU A 366 -0.19 -7.71 6.41
CA LEU A 366 0.44 -6.92 7.48
C LEU A 366 1.51 -5.96 6.94
N ALA A 367 2.30 -6.39 5.95
CA ALA A 367 3.37 -5.57 5.35
C ALA A 367 2.83 -4.52 4.35
N GLY A 368 1.53 -4.52 4.06
CA GLY A 368 0.90 -3.60 3.12
C GLY A 368 0.24 -2.40 3.79
N PRO A 369 0.31 -1.20 3.18
CA PRO A 369 -0.29 0.02 3.75
C PRO A 369 -1.80 -0.12 3.93
N SER A 370 -2.45 -0.84 3.08
CA SER A 370 -3.91 -1.02 3.06
C SER A 370 -4.47 -1.65 4.34
N PHE A 371 -3.78 -2.68 4.89
CA PHE A 371 -4.17 -3.29 6.17
C PHE A 371 -3.87 -2.34 7.32
N GLN A 372 -2.67 -1.79 7.36
CA GLN A 372 -2.21 -0.92 8.44
C GLN A 372 -3.09 0.33 8.58
N LEU A 373 -3.35 1.05 7.47
CA LEU A 373 -4.20 2.25 7.49
C LEU A 373 -5.63 1.95 7.95
N SER A 374 -6.24 0.86 7.44
CA SER A 374 -7.62 0.51 7.78
C SER A 374 -7.76 0.17 9.26
N PHE A 375 -6.91 -0.73 9.78
CA PHE A 375 -7.01 -1.14 11.19
C PHE A 375 -6.56 -0.05 12.16
N ALA A 376 -5.57 0.78 11.80
CA ALA A 376 -5.17 1.93 12.61
C ALA A 376 -6.30 2.95 12.74
N ALA A 377 -6.98 3.31 11.63
CA ALA A 377 -8.10 4.23 11.64
C ALA A 377 -9.24 3.74 12.55
N VAL A 378 -9.70 2.50 12.34
CA VAL A 378 -10.83 1.96 13.12
C VAL A 378 -10.45 1.79 14.58
N THR A 379 -9.21 1.36 14.88
CA THR A 379 -8.71 1.25 16.26
C THR A 379 -8.67 2.61 16.93
N ALA A 380 -8.18 3.65 16.25
CA ALA A 380 -8.14 5.02 16.79
C ALA A 380 -9.55 5.54 17.10
N ILE A 381 -10.51 5.35 16.17
CA ILE A 381 -11.91 5.76 16.36
C ILE A 381 -12.49 5.06 17.59
N VAL A 382 -12.42 3.74 17.66
CA VAL A 382 -13.08 3.00 18.74
C VAL A 382 -12.37 3.23 20.08
N ALA A 383 -11.05 3.24 20.12
CA ALA A 383 -10.29 3.56 21.35
C ALA A 383 -10.57 4.96 21.88
N LEU A 384 -10.76 5.93 20.98
CA LEU A 384 -11.17 7.29 21.35
C LEU A 384 -12.58 7.31 21.98
N HIS A 385 -13.54 6.65 21.34
CA HIS A 385 -14.94 6.65 21.79
C HIS A 385 -15.19 5.76 23.02
N GLU A 386 -14.38 4.72 23.25
CA GLU A 386 -14.40 3.94 24.49
C GLU A 386 -13.81 4.71 25.68
N HIS A 387 -13.05 5.81 25.44
CA HIS A 387 -12.45 6.58 26.54
C HIS A 387 -13.51 7.27 27.39
N PRO A 388 -13.53 7.12 28.73
CA PRO A 388 -14.64 7.59 29.58
C PRO A 388 -14.96 9.09 29.50
N ARG A 389 -13.93 9.96 29.29
CA ARG A 389 -14.12 11.41 29.15
C ARG A 389 -14.77 11.76 27.83
N VAL A 390 -14.33 11.11 26.74
CA VAL A 390 -14.86 11.30 25.40
C VAL A 390 -16.30 10.79 25.34
N ARG A 391 -16.56 9.57 25.81
CA ARG A 391 -17.90 8.99 25.90
C ARG A 391 -18.88 9.91 26.63
N ARG A 392 -18.46 10.49 27.79
CA ARG A 392 -19.29 11.45 28.52
C ARG A 392 -19.59 12.73 27.73
N TRP A 393 -18.66 13.18 26.90
CA TRP A 393 -18.85 14.38 26.07
C TRP A 393 -19.82 14.10 24.92
N PHE A 394 -19.82 12.89 24.37
CA PHE A 394 -20.71 12.45 23.28
C PHE A 394 -22.12 12.00 23.72
N LEU A 395 -22.38 11.79 25.01
CA LEU A 395 -23.67 11.41 25.49
C LEU A 395 -24.72 12.46 25.06
N ALA A 396 -25.83 11.95 24.55
CA ALA A 396 -26.98 12.79 24.21
C ALA A 396 -27.47 13.56 25.45
N ARG A 397 -27.67 14.86 25.29
CA ARG A 397 -28.15 15.77 26.32
C ARG A 397 -29.30 16.58 25.74
N ASP A 398 -30.18 17.03 26.61
CA ASP A 398 -31.25 17.98 26.26
C ASP A 398 -30.63 19.38 26.12
N GLU A 399 -30.19 19.71 24.91
CA GLU A 399 -29.45 20.92 24.58
C GLU A 399 -30.08 21.62 23.39
N GLY A 400 -29.99 22.95 23.36
CA GLY A 400 -30.43 23.75 22.21
C GLY A 400 -29.67 23.36 20.93
N PHE A 401 -30.32 23.55 19.77
CA PHE A 401 -29.82 23.14 18.45
C PHE A 401 -28.38 23.57 18.17
N GLY A 402 -28.00 24.82 18.47
CA GLY A 402 -26.64 25.33 18.24
C GLY A 402 -25.55 24.58 19.03
N ARG A 403 -25.84 24.23 20.30
CA ARG A 403 -24.89 23.44 21.13
C ARG A 403 -24.78 22.00 20.62
N LYS A 404 -25.86 21.39 20.15
CA LYS A 404 -25.89 20.07 19.55
C LYS A 404 -25.02 20.02 18.27
N VAL A 405 -25.17 21.02 17.40
CA VAL A 405 -24.36 21.16 16.18
C VAL A 405 -22.89 21.37 16.53
N ALA A 406 -22.56 22.33 17.41
CA ALA A 406 -21.18 22.61 17.83
C ALA A 406 -20.50 21.37 18.44
N ARG A 407 -21.20 20.61 19.27
CA ARG A 407 -20.72 19.36 19.84
C ARG A 407 -20.52 18.29 18.77
N GLY A 408 -21.43 18.18 17.80
CA GLY A 408 -21.29 17.27 16.66
C GLY A 408 -20.06 17.58 15.81
N LEU A 409 -19.85 18.85 15.46
CA LEU A 409 -18.66 19.30 14.73
C LEU A 409 -17.36 19.09 15.52
N GLY A 410 -17.38 19.42 16.83
CA GLY A 410 -16.24 19.15 17.71
C GLY A 410 -15.90 17.65 17.82
N SER A 411 -16.94 16.79 17.82
CA SER A 411 -16.81 15.36 17.78
C SER A 411 -16.13 14.90 16.49
N LEU A 412 -16.62 15.37 15.36
CA LEU A 412 -16.09 15.01 14.03
C LEU A 412 -14.63 15.47 13.89
N LEU A 413 -14.31 16.69 14.33
CA LEU A 413 -12.95 17.21 14.35
C LEU A 413 -12.02 16.37 15.24
N LEU A 414 -12.43 16.07 16.49
CA LEU A 414 -11.64 15.27 17.41
C LEU A 414 -11.37 13.87 16.84
N THR A 415 -12.39 13.25 16.25
CA THR A 415 -12.25 11.95 15.60
C THR A 415 -11.30 12.04 14.40
N GLY A 416 -11.46 13.06 13.55
CA GLY A 416 -10.58 13.30 12.41
C GLY A 416 -9.11 13.46 12.80
N VAL A 417 -8.82 14.30 13.81
CA VAL A 417 -7.47 14.51 14.33
C VAL A 417 -6.88 13.22 14.92
N ALA A 418 -7.66 12.45 15.66
CA ALA A 418 -7.20 11.19 16.23
C ALA A 418 -6.87 10.15 15.13
N VAL A 419 -7.69 10.07 14.09
CA VAL A 419 -7.44 9.20 12.93
C VAL A 419 -6.20 9.67 12.18
N GLU A 420 -6.08 10.96 11.87
CA GLU A 420 -4.94 11.53 11.16
C GLU A 420 -3.63 11.29 11.91
N ALA A 421 -3.61 11.52 13.23
CA ALA A 421 -2.45 11.23 14.08
C ALA A 421 -2.07 9.74 14.08
N ALA A 422 -3.05 8.83 14.04
CA ALA A 422 -2.80 7.38 13.97
C ALA A 422 -2.31 6.94 12.58
N LEU A 423 -2.76 7.59 11.50
CA LEU A 423 -2.39 7.26 10.13
C LEU A 423 -1.07 7.90 9.68
N MET A 424 -0.68 9.03 10.28
CA MET A 424 0.51 9.79 9.89
C MET A 424 1.79 8.95 9.86
N PRO A 425 2.14 8.13 10.88
CA PRO A 425 3.33 7.28 10.83
C PRO A 425 3.32 6.30 9.65
N ILE A 426 2.15 5.75 9.34
CA ILE A 426 1.97 4.78 8.26
C ILE A 426 2.08 5.47 6.90
N GLY A 427 1.47 6.67 6.75
CA GLY A 427 1.57 7.49 5.54
C GLY A 427 3.00 7.88 5.23
N LEU A 428 3.71 8.39 6.23
CA LEU A 428 5.12 8.78 6.09
C LEU A 428 6.03 7.59 5.78
N TYR A 429 5.77 6.42 6.35
CA TYR A 429 6.58 5.22 6.10
C TYR A 429 6.39 4.64 4.68
N HIS A 430 5.14 4.58 4.19
CA HIS A 430 4.83 3.95 2.92
C HIS A 430 4.81 4.89 1.71
N PHE A 431 4.46 6.15 1.92
CA PHE A 431 4.26 7.14 0.85
C PHE A 431 5.20 8.34 0.98
N HIS A 432 6.02 8.40 2.03
CA HIS A 432 6.93 9.51 2.32
C HIS A 432 6.22 10.86 2.49
N THR A 433 4.90 10.88 2.50
CA THR A 433 4.05 12.06 2.63
C THR A 433 2.93 11.84 3.62
N ALA A 434 2.49 12.91 4.28
CA ALA A 434 1.29 12.92 5.11
C ALA A 434 0.54 14.22 4.92
N GLY A 435 -0.77 14.15 4.70
CA GLY A 435 -1.67 15.32 4.70
C GLY A 435 -1.81 15.83 6.14
N LEU A 436 -1.71 17.14 6.33
CA LEU A 436 -1.84 17.77 7.65
C LEU A 436 -3.22 18.40 7.88
N TYR A 437 -3.99 18.59 6.83
CA TYR A 437 -5.32 19.23 6.89
C TYR A 437 -6.47 18.28 6.57
N GLY A 438 -6.19 16.97 6.52
CA GLY A 438 -7.19 15.95 6.20
C GLY A 438 -8.36 15.92 7.17
N ALA A 439 -8.10 16.14 8.48
CA ALA A 439 -9.16 16.23 9.47
C ALA A 439 -10.16 17.36 9.18
N LEU A 440 -9.67 18.52 8.71
CA LEU A 440 -10.53 19.66 8.34
C LEU A 440 -11.31 19.37 7.06
N ALA A 441 -10.66 18.83 6.04
CA ALA A 441 -11.33 18.42 4.80
C ALA A 441 -12.45 17.40 5.06
N ASN A 442 -12.23 16.46 5.97
CA ASN A 442 -13.18 15.40 6.32
C ASN A 442 -14.40 15.90 7.09
N ILE A 443 -14.36 17.07 7.75
CA ILE A 443 -15.56 17.69 8.37
C ILE A 443 -16.64 17.95 7.31
N VAL A 444 -16.24 18.33 6.11
CA VAL A 444 -17.16 18.56 4.99
C VAL A 444 -17.34 17.30 4.16
N ALA A 445 -16.26 16.64 3.80
CA ALA A 445 -16.25 15.53 2.84
C ALA A 445 -17.05 14.31 3.33
N ILE A 446 -16.90 13.89 4.59
CA ILE A 446 -17.59 12.72 5.13
C ILE A 446 -19.11 12.92 5.22
N PRO A 447 -19.65 14.01 5.81
CA PRO A 447 -21.09 14.25 5.79
C PRO A 447 -21.66 14.43 4.38
N LEU A 448 -20.95 15.15 3.52
CA LEU A 448 -21.37 15.39 2.14
C LEU A 448 -21.49 14.07 1.36
N THR A 449 -20.47 13.24 1.39
CA THR A 449 -20.49 11.96 0.67
C THR A 449 -21.52 10.99 1.25
N THR A 450 -21.59 10.86 2.57
CA THR A 450 -22.44 9.86 3.25
C THR A 450 -23.92 10.21 3.22
N PHE A 451 -24.28 11.48 3.46
CA PHE A 451 -25.68 11.88 3.64
C PHE A 451 -26.28 12.62 2.43
N VAL A 452 -25.45 13.07 1.49
CA VAL A 452 -25.92 13.80 0.31
C VAL A 452 -25.58 13.03 -0.96
N THR A 453 -24.29 12.86 -1.27
CA THR A 453 -23.86 12.31 -2.57
C THR A 453 -24.36 10.87 -2.78
N MET A 454 -24.03 9.95 -1.88
CA MET A 454 -24.42 8.53 -2.05
C MET A 454 -25.94 8.30 -2.05
N PRO A 455 -26.75 8.91 -1.16
CA PRO A 455 -28.20 8.78 -1.25
C PRO A 455 -28.80 9.37 -2.53
N LEU A 456 -28.28 10.51 -3.00
CA LEU A 456 -28.71 11.13 -4.26
C LEU A 456 -28.36 10.27 -5.46
N GLU A 457 -27.18 9.68 -5.47
CA GLU A 457 -26.70 8.78 -6.51
C GLU A 457 -27.54 7.50 -6.58
N ALA A 458 -27.84 6.88 -5.44
CA ALA A 458 -28.74 5.74 -5.37
C ALA A 458 -30.15 6.11 -5.85
N LEU A 459 -30.65 7.32 -5.49
CA LEU A 459 -31.93 7.83 -5.97
C LEU A 459 -31.90 8.11 -7.47
N ALA A 460 -30.83 8.69 -8.00
CA ALA A 460 -30.66 8.97 -9.42
C ALA A 460 -30.71 7.67 -10.26
N LEU A 461 -29.97 6.65 -9.84
CA LEU A 461 -30.00 5.33 -10.48
C LEU A 461 -31.39 4.67 -10.44
N LEU A 462 -32.12 4.84 -9.33
CA LEU A 462 -33.48 4.34 -9.19
C LEU A 462 -34.47 5.09 -10.10
N LEU A 463 -34.39 6.42 -10.13
CA LEU A 463 -35.24 7.26 -10.97
C LEU A 463 -34.95 7.08 -12.48
N ASP A 464 -33.74 6.72 -12.85
CA ASP A 464 -33.37 6.44 -14.25
C ASP A 464 -34.12 5.24 -14.84
N VAL A 465 -34.58 4.30 -14.01
CA VAL A 465 -35.45 3.20 -14.45
C VAL A 465 -36.75 3.75 -15.07
N ALA A 466 -37.23 4.92 -14.56
CA ALA A 466 -38.39 5.62 -15.09
C ALA A 466 -38.04 6.81 -16.01
N GLY A 467 -36.75 7.01 -16.33
CA GLY A 467 -36.30 8.14 -17.15
C GLY A 467 -36.32 9.50 -16.42
N LEU A 468 -36.45 9.51 -15.10
CA LEU A 468 -36.62 10.73 -14.26
C LEU A 468 -35.35 11.09 -13.47
N GLY A 469 -34.21 10.48 -13.75
CA GLY A 469 -32.99 10.67 -12.95
C GLY A 469 -32.25 11.99 -13.12
N ALA A 470 -32.49 12.74 -14.20
CA ALA A 470 -31.71 13.94 -14.55
C ALA A 470 -31.61 14.99 -13.41
N PRO A 471 -32.66 15.36 -12.67
CA PRO A 471 -32.55 16.31 -11.56
C PRO A 471 -31.67 15.78 -10.41
N ALA A 472 -31.76 14.48 -10.12
CA ALA A 472 -30.92 13.85 -9.09
C ALA A 472 -29.44 13.81 -9.52
N TRP A 473 -29.15 13.49 -10.79
CA TRP A 473 -27.78 13.55 -11.32
C TRP A 473 -27.18 14.95 -11.28
N TRP A 474 -27.97 15.98 -11.58
CA TRP A 474 -27.51 17.36 -11.43
C TRP A 474 -27.11 17.69 -9.98
N LEU A 475 -27.86 17.21 -8.97
CA LEU A 475 -27.51 17.40 -7.55
C LEU A 475 -26.26 16.59 -7.17
N VAL A 476 -26.10 15.37 -7.69
CA VAL A 476 -24.90 14.54 -7.50
C VAL A 476 -23.68 15.29 -8.04
N GLU A 477 -23.74 15.80 -9.28
CA GLU A 477 -22.66 16.57 -9.90
C GLU A 477 -22.27 17.78 -9.03
N ARG A 478 -23.24 18.57 -8.54
CA ARG A 478 -22.96 19.71 -7.68
C ARG A 478 -22.33 19.33 -6.34
N SER A 479 -22.76 18.23 -5.75
CA SER A 479 -22.19 17.73 -4.51
C SER A 479 -20.74 17.26 -4.71
N LEU A 480 -20.44 16.60 -5.83
CA LEU A 480 -19.08 16.16 -6.17
C LEU A 480 -18.17 17.32 -6.59
N ALA A 481 -18.71 18.33 -7.29
CA ALA A 481 -17.98 19.57 -7.58
C ALA A 481 -17.59 20.31 -6.29
N LEU A 482 -18.48 20.34 -5.29
CA LEU A 482 -18.16 20.88 -3.96
C LEU A 482 -17.05 20.05 -3.28
N LEU A 483 -17.12 18.72 -3.35
CA LEU A 483 -16.09 17.83 -2.80
C LEU A 483 -14.71 18.10 -3.43
N LEU A 484 -14.64 18.20 -4.77
CA LEU A 484 -13.42 18.54 -5.49
C LEU A 484 -12.94 19.95 -5.14
N GLY A 485 -13.84 20.93 -5.03
CA GLY A 485 -13.50 22.28 -4.59
C GLY A 485 -12.83 22.30 -3.21
N VAL A 486 -13.37 21.55 -2.24
CA VAL A 486 -12.72 21.38 -0.93
C VAL A 486 -11.34 20.73 -1.06
N ALA A 487 -11.22 19.69 -1.90
CA ALA A 487 -9.94 19.03 -2.13
C ALA A 487 -8.87 19.98 -2.69
N HIS A 488 -9.20 20.77 -3.71
CA HIS A 488 -8.30 21.75 -4.31
C HIS A 488 -7.90 22.87 -3.34
N VAL A 489 -8.85 23.44 -2.59
CA VAL A 489 -8.58 24.47 -1.58
C VAL A 489 -7.61 23.96 -0.52
N VAL A 490 -7.86 22.76 0.01
CA VAL A 490 -6.99 22.17 1.04
C VAL A 490 -5.63 21.77 0.47
N ALA A 491 -5.59 21.20 -0.75
CA ALA A 491 -4.35 20.79 -1.40
C ALA A 491 -3.43 21.95 -1.73
N SER A 492 -3.99 23.12 -2.07
CA SER A 492 -3.24 24.35 -2.39
C SER A 492 -2.80 25.14 -1.15
N ALA A 493 -3.34 24.82 0.03
CA ALA A 493 -2.99 25.53 1.25
C ALA A 493 -1.51 25.30 1.63
N PRO A 494 -0.78 26.35 2.07
CA PRO A 494 0.61 26.21 2.49
C PRO A 494 0.76 25.16 3.60
N GLY A 495 1.73 24.26 3.46
CA GLY A 495 1.98 23.20 4.45
C GLY A 495 0.90 22.10 4.50
N SER A 496 0.04 21.97 3.48
CA SER A 496 -0.98 20.92 3.41
C SER A 496 -0.42 19.51 3.46
N VAL A 497 0.81 19.32 2.97
CA VAL A 497 1.50 18.03 2.93
C VAL A 497 2.87 18.16 3.59
N ALA A 498 3.15 17.28 4.54
CA ALA A 498 4.50 17.05 5.05
C ALA A 498 5.16 15.94 4.23
N ALA A 499 6.42 16.16 3.81
CA ALA A 499 7.25 15.13 3.19
C ALA A 499 8.44 14.81 4.09
N LEU A 500 8.77 13.54 4.20
CA LEU A 500 9.96 13.07 4.90
C LEU A 500 10.71 12.07 4.02
N PRO A 501 12.05 12.02 4.09
CA PRO A 501 12.81 10.97 3.43
C PRO A 501 12.45 9.60 3.99
N ALA A 502 12.98 8.54 3.38
CA ALA A 502 12.72 7.17 3.81
C ALA A 502 12.96 6.98 5.32
N MET A 503 11.89 6.67 6.06
CA MET A 503 11.91 6.46 7.51
C MET A 503 12.59 5.13 7.85
N PRO A 504 13.47 5.07 8.87
CA PRO A 504 14.01 3.80 9.36
C PRO A 504 12.92 2.86 9.90
N ASP A 505 13.02 1.56 9.58
CA ASP A 505 12.05 0.53 10.04
C ASP A 505 11.90 0.52 11.57
N GLY A 506 13.00 0.72 12.31
CA GLY A 506 12.96 0.79 13.76
C GLY A 506 12.19 1.98 14.31
N ALA A 507 12.28 3.15 13.64
CA ALA A 507 11.52 4.34 14.01
C ALA A 507 10.01 4.09 13.82
N PHE A 508 9.65 3.51 12.68
CA PHE A 508 8.27 3.11 12.39
C PHE A 508 7.74 2.09 13.41
N ALA A 509 8.52 1.04 13.70
CA ALA A 509 8.14 0.02 14.68
C ALA A 509 7.88 0.59 16.09
N LEU A 510 8.73 1.53 16.53
CA LEU A 510 8.54 2.23 17.82
C LEU A 510 7.25 3.07 17.82
N MET A 511 6.96 3.78 16.73
CA MET A 511 5.73 4.58 16.62
C MET A 511 4.48 3.69 16.64
N VAL A 512 4.48 2.58 15.91
CA VAL A 512 3.38 1.61 15.90
C VAL A 512 3.19 0.98 17.28
N LEU A 513 4.28 0.55 17.92
CA LEU A 513 4.23 -0.01 19.27
C LEU A 513 3.64 0.99 20.27
N GLY A 514 4.10 2.24 20.23
CA GLY A 514 3.61 3.30 21.10
C GLY A 514 2.12 3.60 20.86
N GLY A 515 1.70 3.68 19.61
CA GLY A 515 0.31 3.88 19.22
C GLY A 515 -0.61 2.75 19.71
N LEU A 516 -0.23 1.51 19.48
CA LEU A 516 -0.96 0.33 19.97
C LEU A 516 -1.02 0.29 21.50
N TRP A 517 0.10 0.63 22.15
CA TRP A 517 0.16 0.70 23.60
C TRP A 517 -0.83 1.71 24.18
N ILE A 518 -0.91 2.91 23.60
CA ILE A 518 -1.87 3.94 24.00
C ILE A 518 -3.31 3.50 23.72
N ALA A 519 -3.56 2.82 22.61
CA ALA A 519 -4.91 2.48 22.19
C ALA A 519 -5.49 1.26 22.95
N LEU A 520 -4.65 0.24 23.25
CA LEU A 520 -5.14 -1.05 23.73
C LEU A 520 -5.17 -1.19 25.26
N TRP A 521 -4.38 -0.44 26.04
CA TRP A 521 -4.39 -0.48 27.50
C TRP A 521 -5.38 0.51 28.10
N ARG A 522 -5.97 0.19 29.26
CA ARG A 522 -6.95 1.04 29.97
C ARG A 522 -6.37 1.72 31.22
N THR A 523 -5.43 1.09 31.91
CA THR A 523 -4.81 1.65 33.11
C THR A 523 -3.91 2.84 32.80
N THR A 524 -3.38 3.49 33.83
CA THR A 524 -2.40 4.59 33.70
C THR A 524 -1.13 4.19 32.94
N TRP A 525 -0.85 2.88 32.89
CA TRP A 525 0.21 2.25 32.10
C TRP A 525 0.18 2.64 30.62
N ARG A 526 -1.02 2.89 30.05
CA ARG A 526 -1.17 3.37 28.64
C ARG A 526 -0.34 4.63 28.33
N ARG A 527 -0.10 5.51 29.32
CA ARG A 527 0.65 6.76 29.14
C ARG A 527 2.10 6.52 28.74
N TRP A 528 2.68 5.40 29.16
CA TRP A 528 4.05 5.02 28.79
C TRP A 528 4.22 4.74 27.30
N GLY A 529 3.15 4.48 26.57
CA GLY A 529 3.17 4.37 25.10
C GLY A 529 3.61 5.65 24.38
N VAL A 530 3.52 6.80 25.05
CA VAL A 530 4.04 8.08 24.51
C VAL A 530 5.58 8.03 24.36
N VAL A 531 6.28 7.27 25.18
CA VAL A 531 7.75 7.20 25.14
C VAL A 531 8.25 6.57 23.84
N PRO A 532 7.86 5.32 23.47
CA PRO A 532 8.28 4.76 22.18
C PRO A 532 7.71 5.53 20.99
N LEU A 533 6.51 6.09 21.08
CA LEU A 533 5.94 6.93 20.02
C LEU A 533 6.79 8.17 19.77
N ALA A 534 7.15 8.92 20.81
CA ALA A 534 7.99 10.11 20.72
C ALA A 534 9.43 9.76 20.30
N ALA A 535 10.01 8.69 20.84
CA ALA A 535 11.33 8.23 20.44
C ALA A 535 11.39 7.87 18.95
N GLY A 536 10.38 7.15 18.44
CA GLY A 536 10.28 6.83 17.02
C GLY A 536 10.10 8.08 16.14
N ALA A 537 9.24 9.02 16.57
CA ALA A 537 9.04 10.28 15.86
C ALA A 537 10.31 11.13 15.81
N LEU A 538 11.01 11.28 16.95
CA LEU A 538 12.28 12.00 17.01
C LEU A 538 13.35 11.34 16.14
N TRP A 539 13.42 10.00 16.14
CA TRP A 539 14.35 9.27 15.28
C TRP A 539 14.05 9.51 13.80
N ALA A 540 12.77 9.44 13.40
CA ALA A 540 12.35 9.72 12.01
C ALA A 540 12.73 11.15 11.59
N LEU A 541 12.44 12.14 12.42
CA LEU A 541 12.76 13.57 12.17
C LEU A 541 14.28 13.85 12.17
N ALA A 542 15.05 13.12 12.97
CA ALA A 542 16.50 13.25 13.03
C ALA A 542 17.23 12.48 11.91
N THR A 543 16.50 11.69 11.10
CA THR A 543 17.11 10.93 10.00
C THR A 543 17.43 11.88 8.84
N PRO A 544 18.72 12.03 8.47
CA PRO A 544 19.11 12.93 7.39
C PRO A 544 18.62 12.41 6.04
N ALA A 545 18.16 13.32 5.19
CA ALA A 545 17.84 13.00 3.82
C ALA A 545 19.09 12.50 3.07
N PRO A 546 18.93 11.56 2.13
CA PRO A 546 20.03 11.11 1.28
C PRO A 546 20.45 12.23 0.33
N ASP A 547 21.77 12.44 0.19
CA ASP A 547 22.32 13.40 -0.77
C ASP A 547 22.30 12.85 -2.20
N LEU A 548 22.42 11.52 -2.37
CA LEU A 548 22.45 10.86 -3.68
C LEU A 548 21.56 9.62 -3.66
N LEU A 549 20.63 9.56 -4.61
CA LEU A 549 19.80 8.39 -4.90
C LEU A 549 20.14 7.85 -6.28
N VAL A 550 20.36 6.55 -6.39
CA VAL A 550 20.69 5.86 -7.65
C VAL A 550 19.77 4.66 -7.84
N THR A 551 19.08 4.60 -8.98
CA THR A 551 18.23 3.44 -9.31
C THR A 551 19.04 2.18 -9.56
N GLY A 552 18.48 0.99 -9.30
CA GLY A 552 19.15 -0.30 -9.41
C GLY A 552 19.67 -0.65 -10.82
N ASP A 553 19.17 0.05 -11.87
CA ASP A 553 19.69 -0.05 -13.24
C ASP A 553 20.84 0.93 -13.54
N GLY A 554 21.18 1.81 -12.61
CA GLY A 554 22.19 2.85 -12.76
C GLY A 554 21.86 3.93 -13.79
N ARG A 555 20.64 3.95 -14.28
CA ARG A 555 20.18 4.80 -15.36
C ARG A 555 19.74 6.16 -14.88
N HIS A 556 19.09 6.19 -13.72
CA HIS A 556 18.59 7.42 -13.12
C HIS A 556 19.24 7.63 -11.76
N LEU A 557 19.59 8.87 -11.52
CA LEU A 557 20.02 9.34 -10.22
C LEU A 557 19.40 10.71 -9.91
N ALA A 558 19.22 10.98 -8.63
CA ALA A 558 18.91 12.29 -8.11
C ALA A 558 20.00 12.70 -7.11
N LEU A 559 20.42 13.97 -7.20
CA LEU A 559 21.43 14.58 -6.32
C LEU A 559 20.81 15.75 -5.58
N ALA A 560 21.03 15.83 -4.28
CA ALA A 560 20.56 16.95 -3.46
C ALA A 560 21.18 18.27 -3.92
N THR A 561 20.37 19.31 -3.99
CA THR A 561 20.78 20.68 -4.36
C THR A 561 21.02 21.51 -3.11
N ASP A 562 21.73 22.63 -3.25
CA ASP A 562 22.02 23.51 -2.11
C ASP A 562 20.78 24.21 -1.56
N ASN A 563 19.70 24.26 -2.33
CA ASN A 563 18.41 24.83 -1.94
C ASN A 563 17.48 23.82 -1.23
N GLY A 564 17.99 22.66 -0.81
CA GLY A 564 17.21 21.63 -0.11
C GLY A 564 16.33 20.78 -1.02
N GLY A 565 16.37 20.96 -2.35
CA GLY A 565 15.69 20.12 -3.35
C GLY A 565 16.58 18.98 -3.85
N MET A 566 16.08 18.26 -4.87
CA MET A 566 16.84 17.26 -5.61
C MET A 566 16.81 17.57 -7.11
N ALA A 567 17.92 17.29 -7.81
CA ALA A 567 18.04 17.43 -9.26
C ALA A 567 18.28 16.07 -9.92
N ILE A 568 17.58 15.81 -11.04
CA ILE A 568 17.64 14.52 -11.74
C ILE A 568 18.65 14.54 -12.90
N LEU A 569 19.39 13.44 -13.09
CA LEU A 569 20.41 13.34 -14.15
C LEU A 569 19.85 13.41 -15.56
N ARG A 570 18.70 12.80 -15.82
CA ARG A 570 18.12 12.66 -17.17
C ARG A 570 16.73 13.30 -17.22
N ASP A 571 16.55 14.25 -18.09
CA ASP A 571 15.31 15.02 -18.25
C ASP A 571 14.14 14.16 -18.75
N ARG A 572 14.42 13.08 -19.50
CA ARG A 572 13.42 12.14 -20.03
C ARG A 572 13.16 10.95 -19.07
N ALA A 573 13.19 11.16 -17.77
CA ALA A 573 12.72 10.17 -16.82
C ALA A 573 11.18 10.13 -16.81
N GLY A 574 10.60 8.94 -16.79
CA GLY A 574 9.15 8.77 -16.63
C GLY A 574 8.68 9.25 -15.25
N GLU A 575 7.42 9.64 -15.15
CA GLU A 575 6.80 10.17 -13.92
C GLU A 575 7.04 9.30 -12.70
N TYR A 576 6.87 7.99 -12.84
CA TYR A 576 7.16 7.03 -11.75
C TYR A 576 8.59 7.16 -11.18
N VAL A 577 9.59 7.35 -12.04
CA VAL A 577 10.98 7.50 -11.59
C VAL A 577 11.19 8.85 -10.91
N ARG A 578 10.57 9.91 -11.42
CA ARG A 578 10.65 11.25 -10.84
C ARG A 578 10.01 11.28 -9.46
N SER A 579 8.78 10.78 -9.31
CA SER A 579 8.10 10.72 -8.01
C SER A 579 8.87 9.86 -7.01
N THR A 580 9.33 8.68 -7.42
CA THR A 580 10.09 7.77 -6.53
C THR A 580 11.40 8.40 -6.05
N LEU A 581 12.13 9.12 -6.90
CA LEU A 581 13.37 9.79 -6.50
C LEU A 581 13.10 11.03 -5.64
N GLY A 582 12.03 11.79 -5.93
CA GLY A 582 11.60 12.92 -5.11
C GLY A 582 11.14 12.49 -3.72
N GLU A 583 10.24 11.52 -3.66
CA GLU A 583 9.72 10.93 -2.42
C GLU A 583 10.86 10.36 -1.55
N GLY A 584 11.77 9.58 -2.16
CA GLY A 584 12.92 9.03 -1.45
C GLY A 584 13.87 10.09 -0.90
N GLY A 585 13.93 11.26 -1.52
CA GLY A 585 14.66 12.44 -1.06
C GLY A 585 13.89 13.34 -0.10
N GLY A 586 12.60 13.06 0.14
CA GLY A 586 11.73 13.91 0.96
C GLY A 586 11.35 15.23 0.29
N VAL A 587 11.35 15.27 -1.06
CA VAL A 587 11.08 16.48 -1.86
C VAL A 587 9.73 16.33 -2.57
N LEU A 588 8.90 17.39 -2.49
CA LEU A 588 7.63 17.51 -3.21
C LEU A 588 7.82 18.34 -4.48
N GLY A 589 7.17 17.91 -5.56
CA GLY A 589 7.15 18.65 -6.82
C GLY A 589 8.16 18.16 -7.85
N GLU A 590 8.36 18.98 -8.88
CA GLU A 590 9.22 18.62 -10.00
C GLU A 590 10.70 18.64 -9.64
N LEU A 591 11.43 17.64 -10.13
CA LEU A 591 12.89 17.57 -10.01
C LEU A 591 13.53 18.29 -11.21
N PRO A 592 14.23 19.41 -11.00
CA PRO A 592 14.93 20.09 -12.07
C PRO A 592 16.07 19.23 -12.64
N PRO A 593 16.44 19.43 -13.92
CA PRO A 593 17.57 18.75 -14.52
C PRO A 593 18.89 19.08 -13.80
N LEU A 594 19.72 18.05 -13.56
CA LEU A 594 21.04 18.23 -12.94
C LEU A 594 21.95 19.14 -13.78
N SER A 595 21.78 19.14 -15.10
CA SER A 595 22.52 20.02 -16.03
C SER A 595 22.30 21.51 -15.79
N HIS A 596 21.19 21.89 -15.15
CA HIS A 596 20.87 23.28 -14.83
C HIS A 596 21.38 23.72 -13.44
N GLN A 597 22.00 22.81 -12.69
CA GLN A 597 22.49 23.16 -11.36
C GLN A 597 23.87 23.82 -11.39
N PRO A 598 24.13 24.84 -10.56
CA PRO A 598 25.38 25.60 -10.56
C PRO A 598 26.65 24.74 -10.38
N GLY A 599 26.55 23.66 -9.61
CA GLY A 599 27.66 22.72 -9.35
C GLY A 599 27.86 21.63 -10.39
N ALA A 600 27.10 21.63 -11.50
CA ALA A 600 27.11 20.56 -12.49
C ALA A 600 27.63 21.01 -13.85
N ARG A 601 28.43 20.15 -14.49
CA ARG A 601 28.89 20.29 -15.88
C ARG A 601 28.54 19.02 -16.62
N CYS A 602 27.58 19.10 -17.52
CA CYS A 602 27.06 17.95 -18.25
C CYS A 602 27.28 18.09 -19.74
N SER A 603 27.85 17.05 -20.35
CA SER A 603 27.82 16.81 -21.81
C SER A 603 26.67 15.83 -22.14
N PRO A 604 26.39 15.54 -23.42
CA PRO A 604 25.44 14.48 -23.77
C PRO A 604 25.73 13.12 -23.15
N ASP A 605 27.01 12.79 -22.92
CA ASP A 605 27.45 11.45 -22.50
C ASP A 605 27.83 11.35 -21.03
N LEU A 606 28.35 12.41 -20.44
CA LEU A 606 28.83 12.46 -19.05
C LEU A 606 28.31 13.68 -18.32
N CYS A 607 28.12 13.55 -17.03
CA CYS A 607 27.85 14.67 -16.15
C CYS A 607 28.77 14.59 -14.92
N ILE A 608 29.43 15.68 -14.59
CA ILE A 608 30.20 15.87 -13.37
C ILE A 608 29.47 16.87 -12.51
N ALA A 609 29.07 16.48 -11.30
CA ALA A 609 28.44 17.34 -10.33
C ALA A 609 29.29 17.43 -9.06
N ARG A 610 29.26 18.60 -8.41
CA ARG A 610 29.91 18.84 -7.12
C ARG A 610 28.86 19.10 -6.07
N ARG A 611 29.02 18.47 -4.91
CA ARG A 611 28.14 18.64 -3.77
C ARG A 611 28.96 18.89 -2.51
N GLN A 612 28.65 19.92 -1.75
CA GLN A 612 29.25 20.17 -0.46
C GLN A 612 28.41 19.49 0.63
N ALA A 613 29.01 18.57 1.37
CA ALA A 613 28.37 17.89 2.49
C ALA A 613 29.42 17.43 3.50
N GLY A 614 29.10 17.55 4.82
CA GLY A 614 30.01 17.14 5.89
C GLY A 614 31.36 17.90 5.88
N GLY A 615 31.37 19.17 5.49
CA GLY A 615 32.59 19.98 5.42
C GLY A 615 33.53 19.67 4.24
N ARG A 616 33.11 18.77 3.31
CA ARG A 616 33.91 18.33 2.15
C ARG A 616 33.11 18.56 0.86
N VAL A 617 33.85 18.82 -0.23
CA VAL A 617 33.29 18.85 -1.59
C VAL A 617 33.44 17.47 -2.21
N TRP A 618 32.34 16.87 -2.57
CA TRP A 618 32.22 15.58 -3.23
C TRP A 618 32.08 15.78 -4.74
N THR A 619 32.83 15.02 -5.52
CA THR A 619 32.74 15.03 -6.98
C THR A 619 32.07 13.73 -7.44
N ILE A 620 30.90 13.88 -8.06
CA ILE A 620 30.10 12.78 -8.60
C ILE A 620 30.18 12.79 -10.13
N LEU A 621 30.63 11.67 -10.72
CA LEU A 621 30.65 11.46 -12.17
C LEU A 621 29.53 10.49 -12.54
N ALA A 622 28.70 10.85 -13.52
CA ALA A 622 27.61 9.99 -13.99
C ALA A 622 27.59 9.88 -15.51
N THR A 623 27.35 8.68 -16.04
CA THR A 623 27.14 8.47 -17.48
C THR A 623 25.70 8.80 -17.87
N ARG A 624 25.48 9.59 -18.94
CA ARG A 624 24.15 10.02 -19.42
C ARG A 624 23.67 9.24 -20.64
N SER A 625 24.58 8.76 -21.49
CA SER A 625 24.23 8.06 -22.73
C SER A 625 24.70 6.60 -22.71
N GLY A 626 24.14 5.82 -23.67
CA GLY A 626 24.62 4.47 -23.96
C GLY A 626 25.87 4.45 -24.85
N TYR A 627 26.35 5.58 -25.35
CA TYR A 627 27.52 5.66 -26.21
C TYR A 627 28.82 5.49 -25.42
N ALA A 628 29.81 4.89 -26.06
CA ALA A 628 31.11 4.67 -25.44
C ALA A 628 31.89 5.96 -25.41
N VAL A 629 32.22 6.45 -24.23
CA VAL A 629 33.23 7.50 -24.04
C VAL A 629 34.62 6.86 -24.22
N PRO A 630 35.58 7.57 -24.85
CA PRO A 630 36.96 7.02 -24.96
C PRO A 630 37.52 6.59 -23.62
N TRP A 631 38.09 5.35 -23.57
CA TRP A 631 38.48 4.72 -22.30
C TRP A 631 39.49 5.52 -21.50
N ALA A 632 40.44 6.18 -22.18
CA ALA A 632 41.47 7.00 -21.53
C ALA A 632 40.81 8.21 -20.79
N GLU A 633 39.88 8.87 -21.44
CA GLU A 633 39.12 10.01 -20.84
C GLU A 633 38.27 9.56 -19.67
N LEU A 634 37.55 8.45 -19.85
CA LEU A 634 36.70 7.90 -18.79
C LEU A 634 37.53 7.49 -17.56
N ILE A 635 38.66 6.82 -17.73
CA ILE A 635 39.55 6.42 -16.64
C ILE A 635 40.10 7.66 -15.93
N ALA A 636 40.55 8.66 -16.68
CA ALA A 636 41.07 9.90 -16.13
C ALA A 636 39.97 10.66 -15.34
N ALA A 637 38.72 10.68 -15.84
CA ALA A 637 37.59 11.26 -15.13
C ALA A 637 37.22 10.48 -13.86
N CYS A 638 37.24 9.13 -13.93
CA CYS A 638 37.01 8.27 -12.76
C CYS A 638 38.01 8.55 -11.63
N ALA A 639 39.30 8.69 -11.93
CA ALA A 639 40.33 8.91 -10.92
C ALA A 639 40.16 10.27 -10.17
N ARG A 640 39.51 11.24 -10.80
CA ARG A 640 39.23 12.57 -10.23
C ARG A 640 37.91 12.62 -9.46
N ALA A 641 37.03 11.66 -9.65
CA ALA A 641 35.73 11.58 -8.98
C ALA A 641 35.81 10.83 -7.64
N ASP A 642 35.00 11.24 -6.70
CA ASP A 642 34.79 10.49 -5.46
C ASP A 642 33.79 9.35 -5.68
N ILE A 643 32.72 9.61 -6.43
CA ILE A 643 31.66 8.65 -6.73
C ILE A 643 31.49 8.57 -8.26
N VAL A 644 31.37 7.36 -8.77
CA VAL A 644 31.06 7.13 -10.20
C VAL A 644 29.78 6.30 -10.32
N VAL A 645 28.83 6.77 -11.13
CA VAL A 645 27.55 6.11 -11.41
C VAL A 645 27.43 5.78 -12.88
N SER A 646 27.07 4.54 -13.23
CA SER A 646 26.90 4.13 -14.62
C SER A 646 25.90 3.00 -14.80
N GLU A 647 25.06 3.09 -15.83
CA GLU A 647 24.20 1.99 -16.30
C GLU A 647 25.00 0.86 -16.98
N ARG A 648 26.29 1.08 -17.25
CA ARG A 648 27.19 0.13 -17.91
C ARG A 648 28.18 -0.47 -16.91
N ARG A 649 28.72 -1.63 -17.24
CA ARG A 649 29.89 -2.17 -16.54
C ARG A 649 31.11 -1.31 -16.90
N LEU A 650 31.71 -0.73 -15.90
CA LEU A 650 32.90 0.09 -16.05
C LEU A 650 34.17 -0.75 -15.99
N PRO A 651 35.28 -0.33 -16.71
CA PRO A 651 36.54 -1.00 -16.63
C PRO A 651 37.09 -1.10 -15.21
N GLU A 652 37.90 -2.08 -14.94
CA GLU A 652 38.58 -2.23 -13.64
C GLU A 652 39.53 -1.07 -13.33
N LYS A 653 40.11 -0.46 -14.36
CA LYS A 653 40.96 0.74 -14.23
C LYS A 653 40.18 2.01 -13.89
N CYS A 654 38.85 2.04 -14.02
CA CYS A 654 38.04 3.11 -13.50
C CYS A 654 37.90 2.93 -11.98
N ARG A 655 38.74 3.63 -11.22
CA ARG A 655 38.82 3.57 -9.76
C ARG A 655 38.56 4.94 -9.19
N PRO A 656 37.28 5.26 -8.82
CA PRO A 656 36.98 6.49 -8.10
C PRO A 656 37.61 6.44 -6.69
N ARG A 657 37.73 7.61 -6.06
CA ARG A 657 38.37 7.71 -4.74
C ARG A 657 37.58 7.00 -3.63
N TRP A 658 36.26 6.85 -3.79
CA TRP A 658 35.42 6.25 -2.73
C TRP A 658 34.45 5.18 -3.25
N LEU A 659 33.50 5.49 -4.14
CA LEU A 659 32.40 4.60 -4.47
C LEU A 659 32.20 4.43 -5.99
N LYS A 660 32.15 3.18 -6.44
CA LYS A 660 31.87 2.81 -7.83
C LYS A 660 30.52 2.10 -7.92
N LEU A 661 29.52 2.77 -8.49
CA LEU A 661 28.16 2.27 -8.70
C LEU A 661 27.98 1.99 -10.20
N ASP A 662 28.53 0.91 -10.67
CA ASP A 662 28.35 0.42 -12.04
C ASP A 662 27.33 -0.73 -12.09
N ARG A 663 26.99 -1.17 -13.30
CA ARG A 663 26.03 -2.26 -13.52
C ARG A 663 26.36 -3.52 -12.73
N ALA A 664 27.63 -3.85 -12.52
CA ALA A 664 28.02 -5.04 -11.79
C ALA A 664 27.74 -4.90 -10.28
N MET A 665 28.01 -3.71 -9.71
CA MET A 665 27.73 -3.41 -8.31
C MET A 665 26.23 -3.31 -8.08
N LEU A 666 25.52 -2.54 -8.93
CA LEU A 666 24.08 -2.32 -8.80
C LEU A 666 23.25 -3.59 -9.02
N ALA A 667 23.74 -4.55 -9.79
CA ALA A 667 23.11 -5.87 -9.90
C ALA A 667 23.09 -6.64 -8.56
N ARG A 668 24.05 -6.36 -7.68
CA ARG A 668 24.15 -6.98 -6.35
C ARG A 668 23.41 -6.18 -5.29
N THR A 669 23.51 -4.86 -5.33
CA THR A 669 22.94 -3.96 -4.30
C THR A 669 21.51 -3.52 -4.59
N GLY A 670 21.05 -3.64 -5.83
CA GLY A 670 19.87 -2.92 -6.28
C GLY A 670 20.10 -1.41 -6.27
N GLY A 671 19.05 -0.64 -6.05
CA GLY A 671 19.16 0.82 -5.88
C GLY A 671 19.92 1.20 -4.62
N VAL A 672 20.51 2.39 -4.64
CA VAL A 672 21.40 2.87 -3.57
C VAL A 672 21.01 4.29 -3.16
N ALA A 673 21.00 4.52 -1.86
CA ALA A 673 20.91 5.84 -1.24
C ALA A 673 22.20 6.14 -0.48
N VAL A 674 22.77 7.32 -0.66
CA VAL A 674 24.02 7.74 -0.03
C VAL A 674 23.80 9.06 0.72
N THR A 675 24.15 9.08 2.01
CA THR A 675 24.21 10.30 2.81
C THR A 675 25.68 10.70 2.94
N LEU A 676 26.08 11.73 2.23
CA LEU A 676 27.49 12.13 2.08
C LEU A 676 28.09 12.68 3.38
N SER A 677 27.28 13.34 4.21
CA SER A 677 27.72 13.91 5.48
C SER A 677 28.20 12.86 6.48
N THR A 678 27.56 11.69 6.49
CA THR A 678 27.87 10.58 7.40
C THR A 678 28.62 9.42 6.72
N GLY A 679 28.73 9.44 5.41
CA GLY A 679 29.26 8.33 4.61
C GLY A 679 28.35 7.09 4.60
N ARG A 680 27.09 7.20 5.05
CA ARG A 680 26.16 6.08 5.13
C ARG A 680 25.66 5.70 3.73
N ILE A 681 25.76 4.41 3.41
CA ILE A 681 25.22 3.82 2.19
C ILE A 681 24.11 2.85 2.59
N THR A 682 22.94 3.05 2.01
CA THR A 682 21.78 2.15 2.16
C THR A 682 21.47 1.54 0.80
N THR A 683 21.20 0.24 0.75
CA THR A 683 20.97 -0.49 -0.49
C THR A 683 19.60 -1.19 -0.44
N VAL A 684 19.00 -1.38 -1.61
CA VAL A 684 17.72 -2.11 -1.73
C VAL A 684 17.94 -3.59 -1.37
N ARG A 685 19.02 -4.20 -1.91
CA ARG A 685 19.38 -5.57 -1.62
C ARG A 685 20.43 -5.60 -0.53
N GLY A 686 20.02 -5.94 0.67
CA GLY A 686 20.89 -6.05 1.84
C GLY A 686 21.43 -7.47 2.10
N GLY A 687 21.44 -8.36 1.10
CA GLY A 687 21.76 -9.78 1.30
C GLY A 687 20.58 -10.59 1.85
N TRP A 688 19.38 -10.12 1.69
CA TRP A 688 18.15 -10.78 2.11
C TRP A 688 17.88 -12.02 1.26
N GLN A 689 17.33 -13.07 1.90
CA GLN A 689 17.03 -14.37 1.25
C GLN A 689 15.52 -14.59 1.12
N HIS A 690 14.76 -13.50 0.95
CA HIS A 690 13.33 -13.66 0.69
C HIS A 690 13.07 -14.28 -0.68
N PRO A 691 11.97 -15.03 -0.85
CA PRO A 691 11.70 -15.75 -2.09
C PRO A 691 11.64 -14.88 -3.35
N TRP A 692 11.19 -13.62 -3.23
CA TRP A 692 11.16 -12.67 -4.37
C TRP A 692 12.52 -12.02 -4.68
N GLU A 693 13.50 -12.11 -3.78
CA GLU A 693 14.87 -11.64 -4.00
C GLU A 693 15.68 -12.66 -4.82
N THR A 694 15.43 -13.95 -4.54
CA THR A 694 16.09 -15.09 -5.18
C THR A 694 15.06 -16.09 -5.73
N PRO A 695 14.14 -15.65 -6.63
CA PRO A 695 13.08 -16.51 -7.13
C PRO A 695 13.63 -17.61 -8.03
N GLU A 696 12.94 -18.73 -8.11
CA GLU A 696 13.13 -19.68 -9.18
C GLU A 696 12.83 -18.99 -10.52
N THR A 697 13.75 -19.13 -11.50
CA THR A 697 13.63 -18.40 -12.75
C THR A 697 13.42 -19.33 -13.95
N ILE A 698 12.53 -18.91 -14.83
CA ILE A 698 12.35 -19.55 -16.16
C ILE A 698 13.18 -18.78 -17.19
N ALA A 699 14.00 -19.51 -17.94
CA ALA A 699 14.67 -18.94 -19.10
C ALA A 699 13.63 -18.52 -20.16
N PRO A 700 13.73 -17.32 -20.74
CA PRO A 700 12.78 -16.89 -21.76
C PRO A 700 12.83 -17.80 -22.98
N PRO A 701 11.70 -18.01 -23.66
CA PRO A 701 11.65 -18.75 -24.92
C PRO A 701 12.68 -18.17 -25.90
N ARG A 702 13.38 -19.03 -26.59
CA ARG A 702 14.30 -18.58 -27.65
C ARG A 702 13.47 -17.95 -28.77
N PRO A 703 13.82 -16.77 -29.30
CA PRO A 703 13.16 -16.25 -30.46
C PRO A 703 13.33 -17.28 -31.61
N PRO A 704 12.29 -17.50 -32.45
CA PRO A 704 12.42 -18.39 -33.59
C PRO A 704 13.65 -17.93 -34.40
N TYR A 705 14.53 -18.87 -34.70
CA TYR A 705 15.73 -18.62 -35.47
C TYR A 705 15.32 -17.98 -36.80
N ARG A 706 15.62 -16.70 -37.00
CA ARG A 706 15.53 -16.09 -38.32
C ARG A 706 16.59 -16.78 -39.16
N GLU A 707 16.22 -17.77 -39.95
CA GLU A 707 17.06 -18.19 -41.07
C GLU A 707 17.48 -16.92 -41.81
N ARG A 708 18.76 -16.64 -41.77
CA ARG A 708 19.33 -15.66 -42.69
C ARG A 708 19.01 -16.19 -44.07
N ARG A 709 18.07 -15.58 -44.75
CA ARG A 709 17.91 -15.72 -46.18
C ARG A 709 19.30 -15.35 -46.78
N ASN A 710 20.15 -16.37 -46.99
CA ASN A 710 21.27 -16.27 -47.87
C ASN A 710 20.70 -16.09 -49.28
N GLY A 711 20.44 -14.84 -49.64
CA GLY A 711 20.26 -14.45 -51.00
C GLY A 711 21.62 -14.56 -51.70
N ARG A 712 21.99 -15.77 -52.05
CA ARG A 712 22.90 -15.99 -53.17
C ARG A 712 22.14 -15.60 -54.44
N ASN A 713 22.22 -14.34 -54.81
CA ASN A 713 22.07 -13.96 -56.18
C ASN A 713 23.35 -14.45 -56.91
N GLY A 714 23.26 -15.67 -57.48
CA GLY A 714 24.14 -16.07 -58.53
C GLY A 714 23.81 -15.22 -59.76
N GLY A 715 24.57 -14.14 -59.93
CA GLY A 715 24.65 -13.43 -61.17
C GLY A 715 25.51 -14.21 -62.12
N ALA A 716 24.93 -14.92 -63.06
CA ALA A 716 25.60 -15.39 -64.23
C ALA A 716 26.03 -14.17 -65.08
N SER A 717 27.30 -13.97 -65.18
CA SER A 717 27.90 -13.16 -66.25
C SER A 717 28.07 -14.07 -67.46
N ASP A 718 27.39 -13.78 -68.53
CA ASP A 718 27.82 -14.23 -69.84
C ASP A 718 27.93 -13.04 -70.76
N ALA A 719 29.13 -12.83 -71.13
CA ALA A 719 29.81 -12.69 -72.42
C ALA A 719 29.11 -11.83 -73.47
N ALA A 720 29.90 -11.00 -73.99
CA ALA A 720 30.24 -10.66 -75.34
C ALA A 720 30.22 -9.15 -75.69
N ARG A 721 31.43 -8.71 -75.96
CA ARG A 721 31.91 -7.61 -76.83
C ARG A 721 31.99 -6.22 -76.24
#